data_a83b47da435ebd67499799abafa0e85d
#
_entry.id   a83b47da435ebd67499799abafa0e85d
#
_cell.length_a   1.000
_cell.length_b   1.000
_cell.length_c   1.000
_cell.angle_alpha   90.00
_cell.angle_beta   90.00
_cell.angle_gamma   90.00
#
_symmetry.space_group_name_H-M   'P 1'
#
loop_
_entity.id
_entity.type
_entity.pdbx_description
1 polymer ?
#
loop_
_entity_poly.entity_id
_entity_poly.type
_entity_poly.pdbx_seq_one_letter_code
_entity_poly.pdbx_strand_id
1 'polypeptide(L)'
;MMRKTSLSVAAAPLGLSILWALSTCHLSADAFALKSRWSTFAPTTLFSQIGLQQQQSTTAATVAKNDSWMTQPLLNPLSQFVKGPKECLVFDTTLRDGTQGESVSASCDDKLKIATRLSSFDVDYIEAGWPGSNPKDAEFFQRAQTELPAEARSKLVAFGSSRRKNVAVEDDPQIQALVDSNVPTICMVVKAHPWQVTEILRATREENLQMIHSSVEYLVKLGKTVLVDLEHFFDGYKVDPEYALACCEAAVDAGASCLVMCDTNGGTMPWEVDQTTRKMLQHFEPFCTIGVHCHNDCGMAVANSITACHAGVGLIQGTINGIGERTGNADLCSIVPSLALHVNTTMACNDQLSELTQVSRYVDEILNRSPNNAAPFVGQSAFAHKGGLHVAAMERNPLSYQHVEPELVGNEMRVLISELSGRQNIMGKLQEIFGNSMDDGQKSARSLAILNRVKELENMGYQFEGADASVHLMMLHTTRGYCPPFQVLDYSAQVYDANMDSASRVVSNLHGGLKSASTARATIKVRTVVDDPETSQLSFVENLQVSDGNGPVDALAKALLKALLPAHPFLDSVELIDYKVRILDPNSATEAVTRVMIEFRDSETDKQWTTVSVDSNVVSASLNALIDGFEYALIEQAQLCMLCDDAFEDEQRQ
;
A
#
# COMPACT_ATOMS: atom_id res chain seq x y z
N MET A 1 -14.60 2.27 69.50
CA MET A 1 -14.45 3.73 69.70
C MET A 1 -14.40 4.38 68.36
N MET A 2 -15.54 4.85 67.85
CA MET A 2 -15.93 6.24 67.61
C MET A 2 -14.89 7.00 66.73
N ARG A 3 -15.17 7.58 65.59
CA ARG A 3 -16.35 8.36 65.16
C ARG A 3 -16.51 8.39 63.64
N LYS A 4 -17.73 8.34 63.19
CA LYS A 4 -18.24 8.75 61.89
C LYS A 4 -18.19 10.30 61.76
N THR A 5 -17.89 10.84 60.59
CA THR A 5 -18.45 12.11 60.15
C THR A 5 -18.80 12.03 58.67
N SER A 6 -20.08 12.13 58.44
CA SER A 6 -20.77 12.35 57.17
C SER A 6 -20.72 13.82 56.82
N LEU A 7 -20.47 14.14 55.58
CA LEU A 7 -20.82 15.47 55.00
C LEU A 7 -21.56 15.23 53.67
N SER A 8 -22.86 15.51 53.75
CA SER A 8 -23.76 15.72 52.64
C SER A 8 -23.51 17.09 52.04
N VAL A 9 -23.39 17.18 50.71
CA VAL A 9 -23.60 18.47 49.99
C VAL A 9 -24.62 18.22 48.89
N ALA A 10 -25.59 19.08 48.90
CA ALA A 10 -26.82 19.10 48.12
C ALA A 10 -26.61 19.40 46.64
N ALA A 11 -27.47 18.84 45.83
CA ALA A 11 -27.74 19.22 44.46
C ALA A 11 -28.55 20.53 44.41
N ALA A 12 -28.19 21.41 43.48
CA ALA A 12 -29.09 22.43 42.97
C ALA A 12 -28.86 22.62 41.46
N PRO A 13 -29.93 22.82 40.67
CA PRO A 13 -29.89 22.84 39.23
C PRO A 13 -29.71 24.26 38.71
N LEU A 14 -28.90 24.42 37.67
CA LEU A 14 -28.87 25.64 36.86
C LEU A 14 -29.22 25.26 35.41
N GLY A 15 -30.47 25.45 35.11
CA GLY A 15 -30.97 25.54 33.75
C GLY A 15 -31.00 26.99 33.26
N LEU A 16 -31.05 27.11 31.93
CA LEU A 16 -31.40 28.30 31.14
C LEU A 16 -30.46 29.50 31.17
N SER A 17 -29.77 29.68 30.03
CA SER A 17 -29.76 30.95 29.29
C SER A 17 -28.62 30.95 28.26
N ILE A 18 -28.84 30.54 27.03
CA ILE A 18 -28.19 31.11 25.83
C ILE A 18 -29.14 30.92 24.66
N LEU A 19 -30.10 31.81 24.60
CA LEU A 19 -30.88 32.21 23.42
C LEU A 19 -30.89 33.74 23.47
N TRP A 20 -30.05 34.39 22.65
CA TRP A 20 -30.16 35.77 22.20
C TRP A 20 -28.82 36.29 21.71
N ALA A 21 -28.55 36.10 20.43
CA ALA A 21 -27.69 36.97 19.62
C ALA A 21 -27.81 36.60 18.14
N LEU A 22 -29.01 36.72 17.59
CA LEU A 22 -29.23 36.83 16.14
C LEU A 22 -30.16 38.02 15.93
N SER A 23 -29.60 39.21 15.88
CA SER A 23 -30.26 40.37 15.26
C SER A 23 -29.18 41.42 14.99
N THR A 24 -29.28 41.97 13.78
CA THR A 24 -28.61 43.19 13.28
C THR A 24 -27.15 43.03 12.82
N CYS A 25 -27.00 42.68 11.54
CA CYS A 25 -26.06 43.36 10.66
C CYS A 25 -26.73 43.54 9.28
N HIS A 26 -27.25 44.76 9.05
CA HIS A 26 -27.59 45.28 7.73
C HIS A 26 -26.31 45.31 6.88
N LEU A 27 -26.23 44.49 5.85
CA LEU A 27 -25.29 44.67 4.75
C LEU A 27 -26.01 45.38 3.62
N SER A 28 -25.57 46.60 3.36
CA SER A 28 -25.96 47.50 2.29
C SER A 28 -25.71 46.90 0.91
N ALA A 29 -26.59 47.29 -0.02
CA ALA A 29 -26.65 46.85 -1.43
C ALA A 29 -25.58 47.47 -2.33
N ASP A 30 -24.27 47.28 -2.02
CA ASP A 30 -23.17 47.82 -2.83
C ASP A 30 -22.19 46.76 -3.38
N ALA A 31 -22.58 45.47 -3.36
CA ALA A 31 -21.74 44.38 -3.90
C ALA A 31 -22.09 43.96 -5.35
N PHE A 32 -22.86 44.74 -6.10
CA PHE A 32 -23.27 44.42 -7.48
C PHE A 32 -22.71 45.36 -8.56
N ALA A 33 -21.67 46.14 -8.26
CA ALA A 33 -21.10 47.11 -9.20
C ALA A 33 -19.62 46.90 -9.55
N LEU A 34 -19.15 45.61 -9.63
CA LEU A 34 -17.77 45.28 -10.04
C LEU A 34 -17.72 44.23 -11.15
N LYS A 35 -18.69 44.23 -12.07
CA LYS A 35 -18.74 43.35 -13.25
C LYS A 35 -18.72 44.07 -14.59
N SER A 36 -18.13 45.27 -14.69
CA SER A 36 -18.07 46.00 -15.97
C SER A 36 -16.80 46.85 -16.13
N ARG A 37 -15.61 46.29 -15.89
CA ARG A 37 -14.34 46.95 -16.28
C ARG A 37 -13.24 45.93 -16.62
N TRP A 38 -13.51 44.97 -17.51
CA TRP A 38 -12.48 44.18 -18.18
C TRP A 38 -12.86 43.96 -19.64
N SER A 39 -12.99 45.05 -20.37
CA SER A 39 -13.03 45.02 -21.80
C SER A 39 -12.34 46.30 -22.30
N THR A 40 -11.05 46.28 -22.43
CA THR A 40 -10.24 47.10 -23.34
C THR A 40 -8.77 47.01 -22.90
N PHE A 41 -8.08 45.97 -23.26
CA PHE A 41 -6.65 45.98 -23.57
C PHE A 41 -6.39 44.89 -24.61
N ALA A 42 -6.39 45.30 -25.87
CA ALA A 42 -5.83 44.52 -26.96
C ALA A 42 -4.31 44.65 -26.92
N PRO A 43 -3.53 43.58 -27.02
CA PRO A 43 -2.12 43.67 -27.31
C PRO A 43 -1.95 43.62 -28.83
N THR A 44 -1.86 44.75 -29.44
CA THR A 44 -1.24 44.95 -30.77
C THR A 44 0.22 45.31 -30.56
N THR A 45 1.07 44.69 -31.40
CA THR A 45 2.51 44.94 -31.59
C THR A 45 3.48 44.20 -30.67
N LEU A 46 3.82 42.96 -31.07
CA LEU A 46 5.20 42.43 -31.08
C LEU A 46 5.28 41.03 -31.76
N PHE A 47 4.84 40.94 -33.02
CA PHE A 47 5.16 39.83 -33.94
C PHE A 47 5.30 40.34 -35.36
N SER A 48 6.41 41.03 -35.62
CA SER A 48 6.85 41.31 -36.99
C SER A 48 8.37 41.27 -37.00
N GLN A 49 8.91 40.10 -37.19
CA GLN A 49 10.21 39.83 -37.81
C GLN A 49 10.62 38.35 -37.60
N ILE A 50 9.96 37.44 -38.31
CA ILE A 50 10.60 36.21 -38.80
C ILE A 50 9.89 35.92 -40.12
N GLY A 51 10.58 36.24 -41.23
CA GLY A 51 10.13 35.96 -42.58
C GLY A 51 10.09 34.46 -42.84
N LEU A 52 8.94 33.92 -43.15
CA LEU A 52 8.77 32.62 -43.78
C LEU A 52 8.35 32.85 -45.23
N GLN A 53 9.28 32.56 -46.15
CA GLN A 53 8.99 32.43 -47.56
C GLN A 53 8.03 31.24 -47.77
N GLN A 54 6.83 31.51 -48.25
CA GLN A 54 5.95 30.53 -48.85
C GLN A 54 6.50 30.11 -50.20
N GLN A 55 6.91 28.86 -50.34
CA GLN A 55 6.95 28.17 -51.64
C GLN A 55 5.78 27.16 -51.67
N GLN A 56 4.80 27.47 -52.49
CA GLN A 56 3.78 26.50 -52.92
C GLN A 56 4.43 25.51 -53.89
N SER A 57 4.41 24.24 -53.59
CA SER A 57 4.50 23.17 -54.60
C SER A 57 3.47 22.10 -54.28
N THR A 58 2.50 22.03 -55.14
CA THR A 58 1.52 20.95 -55.24
C THR A 58 2.19 19.67 -55.72
N THR A 59 2.24 18.64 -54.89
CA THR A 59 2.28 17.24 -55.34
C THR A 59 1.59 16.36 -54.31
N ALA A 60 0.53 15.74 -54.78
CA ALA A 60 -0.14 14.68 -54.05
C ALA A 60 0.83 13.50 -53.86
N ALA A 61 1.31 13.29 -52.65
CA ALA A 61 2.06 12.09 -52.28
C ALA A 61 1.23 11.27 -51.31
N THR A 62 0.98 10.07 -51.71
CA THR A 62 0.41 8.95 -50.99
C THR A 62 1.04 8.85 -49.59
N VAL A 63 0.26 9.05 -48.52
CA VAL A 63 0.70 8.84 -47.17
C VAL A 63 0.81 7.34 -46.95
N ALA A 64 2.03 6.83 -47.04
CA ALA A 64 2.38 5.53 -46.52
C ALA A 64 2.28 5.62 -44.97
N LYS A 65 1.45 4.78 -44.39
CA LYS A 65 1.39 4.58 -42.94
C LYS A 65 2.73 4.02 -42.48
N ASN A 66 3.56 4.88 -41.92
CA ASN A 66 4.72 4.46 -41.12
C ASN A 66 4.30 4.49 -39.63
N ASP A 67 3.87 3.34 -39.15
CA ASP A 67 3.51 3.12 -37.73
C ASP A 67 4.75 2.94 -36.83
N SER A 68 5.85 3.66 -37.11
CA SER A 68 7.11 3.51 -36.37
C SER A 68 7.18 4.27 -35.03
N TRP A 69 6.13 5.00 -34.65
CA TRP A 69 6.08 5.69 -33.35
C TRP A 69 5.41 4.85 -32.24
N MET A 70 4.83 3.68 -32.58
CA MET A 70 4.19 2.77 -31.64
C MET A 70 5.15 1.84 -30.86
N THR A 71 6.45 1.87 -31.17
CA THR A 71 7.44 0.95 -30.58
C THR A 71 8.54 1.62 -29.77
N GLN A 72 8.43 2.90 -29.46
CA GLN A 72 9.34 3.54 -28.52
C GLN A 72 8.73 3.49 -27.12
N PRO A 73 9.49 3.02 -26.09
CA PRO A 73 9.07 3.17 -24.70
C PRO A 73 8.77 4.63 -24.43
N LEU A 74 7.72 4.89 -23.68
CA LEU A 74 7.29 6.22 -23.29
C LEU A 74 8.27 6.89 -22.35
N LEU A 75 9.43 7.22 -22.83
CA LEU A 75 10.29 8.19 -22.18
C LEU A 75 9.57 9.54 -22.22
N ASN A 76 9.18 10.01 -21.02
CA ASN A 76 8.60 11.33 -20.86
C ASN A 76 9.49 12.36 -21.62
N PRO A 77 9.00 13.07 -22.65
CA PRO A 77 9.82 14.02 -23.40
C PRO A 77 10.43 15.12 -22.52
N LEU A 78 9.89 15.33 -21.32
CA LEU A 78 10.42 16.27 -20.34
C LEU A 78 11.66 15.74 -19.59
N SER A 79 11.90 14.43 -19.56
CA SER A 79 13.10 13.86 -18.93
C SER A 79 14.41 14.30 -19.58
N GLN A 80 14.36 14.72 -20.84
CA GLN A 80 15.52 15.26 -21.56
C GLN A 80 16.00 16.63 -21.03
N PHE A 81 15.17 17.32 -20.25
CA PHE A 81 15.48 18.63 -19.67
C PHE A 81 15.89 18.58 -18.20
N VAL A 82 15.74 17.42 -17.55
CA VAL A 82 16.09 17.21 -16.15
C VAL A 82 17.48 16.61 -16.06
N LYS A 83 18.47 17.40 -15.66
CA LYS A 83 19.80 16.91 -15.28
C LYS A 83 19.72 16.54 -13.79
N GLY A 84 19.33 15.31 -13.49
CA GLY A 84 19.54 14.69 -12.18
C GLY A 84 20.95 14.10 -12.07
N PRO A 85 21.36 13.61 -10.89
CA PRO A 85 22.58 12.84 -10.75
C PRO A 85 22.48 11.60 -11.65
N LYS A 86 23.60 11.25 -12.29
CA LYS A 86 23.63 10.07 -13.14
C LYS A 86 23.43 8.80 -12.33
N GLU A 87 23.90 8.78 -11.11
CA GLU A 87 23.89 7.63 -10.19
C GLU A 87 23.41 8.06 -8.80
N CYS A 88 22.60 7.24 -8.14
CA CYS A 88 22.16 7.44 -6.76
C CYS A 88 22.09 6.08 -6.06
N LEU A 89 22.70 5.98 -4.88
CA LEU A 89 22.67 4.80 -4.04
C LEU A 89 21.36 4.75 -3.23
N VAL A 90 20.77 3.56 -3.16
CA VAL A 90 19.55 3.31 -2.40
C VAL A 90 19.92 2.64 -1.06
N PHE A 91 19.61 3.32 0.03
CA PHE A 91 19.85 2.86 1.38
C PHE A 91 18.50 2.52 2.04
N ASP A 92 18.26 1.24 2.25
CA ASP A 92 17.04 0.76 2.90
C ASP A 92 17.22 0.68 4.42
N THR A 93 16.35 1.35 5.16
CA THR A 93 16.30 1.30 6.64
C THR A 93 15.02 0.64 7.17
N THR A 94 14.33 -0.17 6.35
CA THR A 94 13.11 -0.90 6.74
C THR A 94 13.29 -1.71 8.01
N LEU A 95 14.43 -2.40 8.15
CA LEU A 95 14.71 -3.31 9.27
C LEU A 95 15.18 -2.59 10.54
N ARG A 96 15.56 -1.31 10.49
CA ARG A 96 15.93 -0.52 11.67
C ARG A 96 14.90 0.56 11.95
N ASP A 97 14.82 1.61 11.15
CA ASP A 97 13.91 2.73 11.36
C ASP A 97 12.46 2.38 11.06
N GLY A 98 12.26 1.58 10.01
CA GLY A 98 10.94 1.05 9.68
C GLY A 98 10.30 0.25 10.81
N THR A 99 11.08 -0.57 11.52
CA THR A 99 10.58 -1.38 12.65
C THR A 99 10.33 -0.58 13.93
N GLN A 100 10.63 0.73 13.95
CA GLN A 100 10.24 1.65 15.03
C GLN A 100 8.80 2.17 14.88
N GLY A 101 8.13 1.84 13.77
CA GLY A 101 6.74 2.20 13.54
C GLY A 101 5.78 1.57 14.53
N GLU A 102 4.69 2.28 14.84
CA GLU A 102 3.61 1.75 15.71
C GLU A 102 3.03 0.47 15.10
N SER A 103 2.88 -0.57 15.91
CA SER A 103 2.37 -1.89 15.51
C SER A 103 3.25 -2.65 14.50
N VAL A 104 4.50 -2.22 14.27
CA VAL A 104 5.47 -2.93 13.43
C VAL A 104 6.43 -3.70 14.34
N SER A 105 6.51 -5.01 14.15
CA SER A 105 7.43 -5.88 14.88
C SER A 105 7.96 -6.96 13.96
N ALA A 106 9.28 -7.13 13.93
CA ALA A 106 9.95 -8.18 13.19
C ALA A 106 10.73 -9.08 14.18
N SER A 107 10.63 -10.39 14.02
CA SER A 107 11.53 -11.34 14.65
C SER A 107 12.90 -11.33 13.97
N CYS A 108 13.88 -12.01 14.53
CA CYS A 108 15.17 -12.17 13.86
C CYS A 108 15.02 -12.93 12.51
N ASP A 109 14.16 -13.96 12.48
CA ASP A 109 13.85 -14.72 11.25
C ASP A 109 13.20 -13.83 10.19
N ASP A 110 12.28 -12.96 10.57
CA ASP A 110 11.62 -12.02 9.65
C ASP A 110 12.66 -11.04 9.06
N LYS A 111 13.54 -10.50 9.90
CA LYS A 111 14.64 -9.63 9.45
C LYS A 111 15.55 -10.32 8.44
N LEU A 112 15.91 -11.59 8.66
CA LEU A 112 16.74 -12.37 7.73
C LEU A 112 16.04 -12.57 6.36
N LYS A 113 14.73 -12.88 6.38
CA LYS A 113 13.93 -13.04 5.16
C LYS A 113 13.84 -11.73 4.38
N ILE A 114 13.51 -10.63 5.06
CA ILE A 114 13.40 -9.30 4.43
C ILE A 114 14.78 -8.85 3.89
N ALA A 115 15.87 -9.02 4.65
CA ALA A 115 17.22 -8.70 4.19
C ALA A 115 17.60 -9.47 2.92
N THR A 116 17.23 -10.75 2.83
CA THR A 116 17.43 -11.56 1.61
C THR A 116 16.63 -10.99 0.43
N ARG A 117 15.37 -10.61 0.65
CA ARG A 117 14.51 -10.06 -0.40
C ARG A 117 15.00 -8.68 -0.88
N LEU A 118 15.43 -7.81 0.03
CA LEU A 118 16.01 -6.51 -0.30
C LEU A 118 17.32 -6.63 -1.07
N SER A 119 18.16 -7.60 -0.70
CA SER A 119 19.40 -7.89 -1.45
C SER A 119 19.11 -8.38 -2.88
N SER A 120 18.07 -9.21 -3.06
CA SER A 120 17.64 -9.68 -4.38
C SER A 120 17.00 -8.55 -5.23
N PHE A 121 16.39 -7.58 -4.60
CA PHE A 121 15.89 -6.36 -5.25
C PHE A 121 17.02 -5.40 -5.62
N ASP A 122 18.22 -5.67 -5.15
CA ASP A 122 19.47 -4.97 -5.44
C ASP A 122 19.55 -3.54 -4.89
N VAL A 123 19.03 -3.30 -3.66
CA VAL A 123 19.38 -2.06 -2.93
C VAL A 123 20.88 -2.08 -2.58
N ASP A 124 21.50 -0.90 -2.49
CA ASP A 124 22.93 -0.79 -2.22
C ASP A 124 23.29 -1.06 -0.75
N TYR A 125 22.43 -0.63 0.18
CA TYR A 125 22.63 -0.76 1.62
C TYR A 125 21.34 -1.24 2.30
N ILE A 126 21.50 -2.12 3.32
CA ILE A 126 20.44 -2.67 4.15
C ILE A 126 20.77 -2.42 5.62
N GLU A 127 20.17 -1.41 6.21
CA GLU A 127 20.36 -1.07 7.62
C GLU A 127 19.51 -1.99 8.50
N ALA A 128 20.15 -2.94 9.16
CA ALA A 128 19.47 -4.08 9.74
C ALA A 128 19.19 -3.96 11.25
N GLY A 129 19.71 -2.96 11.94
CA GLY A 129 19.45 -2.76 13.36
C GLY A 129 20.53 -2.02 14.12
N TRP A 130 20.29 -1.84 15.44
CA TRP A 130 21.18 -1.20 16.40
C TRP A 130 21.71 -2.23 17.42
N PRO A 131 22.85 -2.91 17.13
CA PRO A 131 23.34 -4.03 17.95
C PRO A 131 23.66 -3.62 19.40
N GLY A 132 24.08 -2.38 19.63
CA GLY A 132 24.39 -1.88 20.97
C GLY A 132 23.17 -1.52 21.82
N SER A 133 21.99 -1.40 21.23
CA SER A 133 20.75 -1.01 21.90
C SER A 133 19.75 -2.17 22.07
N ASN A 134 19.72 -3.12 21.14
CA ASN A 134 18.72 -4.18 21.09
C ASN A 134 19.38 -5.56 20.96
N PRO A 135 19.20 -6.47 21.95
CA PRO A 135 19.74 -7.83 21.87
C PRO A 135 19.30 -8.62 20.63
N LYS A 136 18.06 -8.41 20.16
CA LYS A 136 17.55 -9.03 18.93
C LYS A 136 18.34 -8.60 17.68
N ASP A 137 18.74 -7.33 17.64
CA ASP A 137 19.56 -6.83 16.54
C ASP A 137 20.99 -7.36 16.62
N ALA A 138 21.55 -7.51 17.82
CA ALA A 138 22.83 -8.18 18.01
C ALA A 138 22.78 -9.66 17.55
N GLU A 139 21.70 -10.38 17.88
CA GLU A 139 21.43 -11.76 17.39
C GLU A 139 21.34 -11.79 15.86
N PHE A 140 20.61 -10.85 15.25
CA PHE A 140 20.52 -10.76 13.79
C PHE A 140 21.90 -10.71 13.14
N PHE A 141 22.78 -9.81 13.59
CA PHE A 141 24.11 -9.67 12.99
C PHE A 141 24.97 -10.92 13.16
N GLN A 142 24.82 -11.66 14.26
CA GLN A 142 25.51 -12.94 14.45
C GLN A 142 25.00 -14.01 13.47
N ARG A 143 23.70 -14.16 13.36
CA ARG A 143 23.06 -15.15 12.49
C ARG A 143 23.28 -14.82 11.01
N ALA A 144 23.25 -13.55 10.64
CA ALA A 144 23.49 -13.08 9.30
C ALA A 144 24.82 -13.54 8.71
N GLN A 145 25.85 -13.72 9.55
CA GLN A 145 27.18 -14.17 9.10
C GLN A 145 27.15 -15.58 8.48
N THR A 146 26.20 -16.42 8.89
CA THR A 146 26.10 -17.82 8.45
C THR A 146 24.85 -18.12 7.63
N GLU A 147 23.75 -17.37 7.85
CA GLU A 147 22.46 -17.65 7.24
C GLU A 147 22.19 -16.83 5.98
N LEU A 148 22.78 -15.63 5.85
CA LEU A 148 22.59 -14.82 4.65
C LEU A 148 23.64 -15.15 3.56
N PRO A 149 23.26 -15.04 2.27
CA PRO A 149 24.19 -15.08 1.15
C PRO A 149 25.31 -14.02 1.27
N ALA A 150 26.47 -14.29 0.67
CA ALA A 150 27.61 -13.36 0.73
C ALA A 150 27.27 -11.97 0.16
N GLU A 151 26.45 -11.93 -0.89
CA GLU A 151 25.97 -10.69 -1.49
C GLU A 151 25.14 -9.87 -0.50
N ALA A 152 24.14 -10.46 0.14
CA ALA A 152 23.33 -9.78 1.15
C ALA A 152 24.19 -9.29 2.33
N ARG A 153 25.18 -10.09 2.77
CA ARG A 153 26.09 -9.70 3.85
C ARG A 153 26.94 -8.47 3.51
N SER A 154 27.35 -8.35 2.24
CA SER A 154 28.15 -7.19 1.79
C SER A 154 27.38 -5.88 1.79
N LYS A 155 26.05 -5.92 1.74
CA LYS A 155 25.13 -4.77 1.76
C LYS A 155 24.68 -4.38 3.18
N LEU A 156 24.97 -5.23 4.20
CA LEU A 156 24.51 -4.95 5.57
C LEU A 156 25.18 -3.74 6.19
N VAL A 157 24.39 -2.96 6.88
CA VAL A 157 24.79 -1.79 7.67
C VAL A 157 24.32 -1.98 9.12
N ALA A 158 25.22 -1.71 10.09
CA ALA A 158 24.86 -1.61 11.49
C ALA A 158 24.73 -0.13 11.87
N PHE A 159 23.63 0.19 12.55
CA PHE A 159 23.36 1.55 13.05
C PHE A 159 23.82 1.73 14.49
N GLY A 160 24.31 2.91 14.83
CA GLY A 160 24.65 3.28 16.19
C GLY A 160 24.95 4.76 16.36
N SER A 161 25.17 5.20 17.61
CA SER A 161 25.55 6.58 17.91
C SER A 161 27.07 6.76 18.04
N SER A 162 27.54 7.99 17.97
CA SER A 162 28.90 8.34 18.38
C SER A 162 29.16 7.93 19.85
N ARG A 163 30.44 7.81 20.25
CA ARG A 163 30.80 7.45 21.61
C ARG A 163 30.11 8.35 22.65
N ARG A 164 30.00 7.86 23.86
CA ARG A 164 29.48 8.65 24.97
C ARG A 164 30.50 9.72 25.41
N LYS A 165 30.01 10.83 25.92
CA LYS A 165 30.85 11.85 26.49
C LYS A 165 31.71 11.30 27.64
N ASN A 166 32.93 11.77 27.76
CA ASN A 166 33.89 11.36 28.80
C ASN A 166 34.25 9.85 28.78
N VAL A 167 34.00 9.13 27.70
CA VAL A 167 34.40 7.73 27.52
C VAL A 167 35.37 7.68 26.34
N ALA A 168 36.49 6.95 26.49
CA ALA A 168 37.38 6.69 25.35
C ALA A 168 36.65 5.84 24.31
N VAL A 169 36.93 6.05 23.04
CA VAL A 169 36.19 5.37 21.94
C VAL A 169 36.38 3.84 21.99
N GLU A 170 37.56 3.39 22.40
CA GLU A 170 37.94 1.99 22.57
C GLU A 170 37.17 1.29 23.70
N ASP A 171 36.74 2.05 24.70
CA ASP A 171 36.05 1.55 25.90
C ASP A 171 34.52 1.73 25.80
N ASP A 172 34.02 2.34 24.75
CA ASP A 172 32.59 2.59 24.62
C ASP A 172 31.85 1.34 24.13
N PRO A 173 30.94 0.75 24.94
CA PRO A 173 30.22 -0.47 24.57
C PRO A 173 29.34 -0.32 23.33
N GLN A 174 28.88 0.90 22.99
CA GLN A 174 28.08 1.11 21.76
C GLN A 174 28.98 0.98 20.52
N ILE A 175 30.16 1.56 20.58
CA ILE A 175 31.14 1.46 19.49
C ILE A 175 31.64 0.02 19.37
N GLN A 176 31.90 -0.68 20.50
CA GLN A 176 32.32 -2.09 20.45
C GLN A 176 31.24 -2.99 19.84
N ALA A 177 29.96 -2.76 20.17
CA ALA A 177 28.86 -3.51 19.55
C ALA A 177 28.77 -3.32 18.02
N LEU A 178 29.11 -2.12 17.51
CA LEU A 178 29.23 -1.87 16.08
C LEU A 178 30.40 -2.65 15.45
N VAL A 179 31.54 -2.73 16.13
CA VAL A 179 32.68 -3.53 15.68
C VAL A 179 32.33 -5.01 15.65
N ASP A 180 31.69 -5.52 16.72
CA ASP A 180 31.29 -6.92 16.91
C ASP A 180 30.21 -7.38 15.94
N SER A 181 29.42 -6.46 15.35
CA SER A 181 28.43 -6.77 14.31
C SER A 181 29.06 -7.39 13.07
N ASN A 182 30.35 -7.19 12.87
CA ASN A 182 31.15 -7.73 11.78
C ASN A 182 30.61 -7.43 10.36
N VAL A 183 29.96 -6.28 10.19
CA VAL A 183 29.51 -5.78 8.87
C VAL A 183 30.55 -4.84 8.25
N PRO A 184 30.57 -4.67 6.92
CA PRO A 184 31.52 -3.78 6.26
C PRO A 184 31.21 -2.29 6.49
N THR A 185 29.95 -1.95 6.69
CA THR A 185 29.48 -0.56 6.71
C THR A 185 28.76 -0.24 8.01
N ILE A 186 29.04 0.93 8.56
CA ILE A 186 28.42 1.48 9.77
C ILE A 186 27.71 2.78 9.42
N CYS A 187 26.46 2.93 9.84
CA CYS A 187 25.72 4.19 9.83
C CYS A 187 25.73 4.76 11.25
N MET A 188 26.37 5.93 11.42
CA MET A 188 26.53 6.55 12.72
C MET A 188 25.68 7.79 12.85
N VAL A 189 24.70 7.78 13.78
CA VAL A 189 23.94 8.98 14.09
C VAL A 189 24.72 9.93 14.99
N VAL A 190 24.76 11.20 14.63
CA VAL A 190 25.40 12.28 15.40
C VAL A 190 24.45 13.47 15.55
N LYS A 191 24.60 14.24 16.62
CA LYS A 191 23.79 15.44 16.85
C LYS A 191 24.40 16.65 16.13
N ALA A 192 23.66 17.18 15.13
CA ALA A 192 24.04 18.37 14.38
C ALA A 192 23.28 19.66 14.77
N HIS A 193 22.33 19.56 15.71
CA HIS A 193 21.55 20.68 16.21
C HIS A 193 22.10 21.17 17.56
N PRO A 194 22.47 22.47 17.74
CA PRO A 194 23.10 22.98 18.96
C PRO A 194 22.30 22.67 20.23
N TRP A 195 20.99 22.86 20.20
CA TRP A 195 20.10 22.58 21.33
C TRP A 195 20.09 21.09 21.71
N GLN A 196 20.08 20.18 20.71
CA GLN A 196 20.17 18.75 20.97
C GLN A 196 21.45 18.35 21.68
N VAL A 197 22.56 19.01 21.35
CA VAL A 197 23.86 18.78 22.01
C VAL A 197 23.85 19.22 23.45
N THR A 198 23.38 20.46 23.73
CA THR A 198 23.43 21.02 25.07
C THR A 198 22.38 20.44 26.01
N GLU A 199 21.14 20.24 25.54
CA GLU A 199 20.02 19.83 26.39
C GLU A 199 19.83 18.31 26.44
N ILE A 200 20.03 17.62 25.32
CA ILE A 200 19.78 16.17 25.25
C ILE A 200 21.05 15.37 25.53
N LEU A 201 22.15 15.61 24.78
CA LEU A 201 23.44 14.97 25.09
C LEU A 201 24.07 15.51 26.38
N ARG A 202 23.72 16.73 26.77
CA ARG A 202 24.32 17.45 27.90
C ARG A 202 25.85 17.53 27.77
N ALA A 203 26.32 17.71 26.54
CA ALA A 203 27.74 17.89 26.20
C ALA A 203 27.99 19.32 25.75
N THR A 204 29.28 19.74 25.75
CA THR A 204 29.64 20.98 25.08
C THR A 204 29.70 20.75 23.56
N ARG A 205 29.68 21.85 22.81
CA ARG A 205 29.81 21.78 21.35
C ARG A 205 31.15 21.17 20.94
N GLU A 206 32.22 21.53 21.60
CA GLU A 206 33.57 21.04 21.36
C GLU A 206 33.69 19.55 21.68
N GLU A 207 33.10 19.09 22.80
CA GLU A 207 33.06 17.66 23.11
C GLU A 207 32.26 16.87 22.07
N ASN A 208 31.13 17.41 21.58
CA ASN A 208 30.37 16.74 20.52
C ASN A 208 31.19 16.59 19.22
N LEU A 209 31.93 17.63 18.81
CA LEU A 209 32.83 17.55 17.65
C LEU A 209 33.92 16.50 17.85
N GLN A 210 34.49 16.41 19.07
CA GLN A 210 35.47 15.37 19.40
C GLN A 210 34.85 13.97 19.42
N MET A 211 33.60 13.82 19.90
CA MET A 211 32.88 12.56 19.88
C MET A 211 32.66 12.10 18.43
N ILE A 212 32.24 12.98 17.54
CA ILE A 212 32.05 12.69 16.10
C ILE A 212 33.39 12.24 15.51
N HIS A 213 34.41 13.08 15.59
CA HIS A 213 35.71 12.82 14.97
C HIS A 213 36.31 11.50 15.47
N SER A 214 36.44 11.32 16.80
CA SER A 214 37.09 10.13 17.35
C SER A 214 36.35 8.83 17.04
N SER A 215 35.00 8.85 16.98
CA SER A 215 34.22 7.66 16.68
C SER A 215 34.34 7.25 15.22
N VAL A 216 34.25 8.20 14.29
CA VAL A 216 34.44 7.97 12.88
C VAL A 216 35.85 7.49 12.58
N GLU A 217 36.88 8.21 13.09
CA GLU A 217 38.28 7.88 12.88
C GLU A 217 38.62 6.46 13.38
N TYR A 218 38.09 6.06 14.54
CA TYR A 218 38.31 4.75 15.11
C TYR A 218 37.78 3.63 14.21
N LEU A 219 36.52 3.76 13.74
CA LEU A 219 35.89 2.75 12.87
C LEU A 219 36.55 2.70 11.49
N VAL A 220 36.94 3.84 10.92
CA VAL A 220 37.69 3.93 9.66
C VAL A 220 39.05 3.25 9.79
N LYS A 221 39.78 3.45 10.90
CA LYS A 221 41.05 2.74 11.18
C LYS A 221 40.87 1.23 11.28
N LEU A 222 39.71 0.74 11.68
CA LEU A 222 39.36 -0.68 11.68
C LEU A 222 38.90 -1.20 10.29
N GLY A 223 38.96 -0.38 9.24
CA GLY A 223 38.63 -0.75 7.87
C GLY A 223 37.13 -0.74 7.58
N LYS A 224 36.31 -0.07 8.41
CA LYS A 224 34.87 0.08 8.17
C LYS A 224 34.60 1.28 7.26
N THR A 225 33.61 1.12 6.37
CA THR A 225 32.99 2.27 5.69
C THR A 225 32.04 2.95 6.67
N VAL A 226 32.17 4.26 6.88
CA VAL A 226 31.33 5.00 7.85
C VAL A 226 30.48 6.05 7.13
N LEU A 227 29.16 5.90 7.22
CA LEU A 227 28.19 6.90 6.85
C LEU A 227 27.76 7.65 8.13
N VAL A 228 27.53 8.95 8.04
CA VAL A 228 27.18 9.77 9.20
C VAL A 228 25.81 10.41 8.99
N ASP A 229 24.82 9.97 9.77
CA ASP A 229 23.49 10.56 9.83
C ASP A 229 23.52 11.79 10.76
N LEU A 230 23.36 12.96 10.17
CA LEU A 230 23.35 14.25 10.85
C LEU A 230 21.93 14.52 11.39
N GLU A 231 21.63 14.01 12.57
CA GLU A 231 20.30 14.09 13.17
C GLU A 231 19.86 15.55 13.41
N HIS A 232 18.61 15.88 13.03
CA HIS A 232 18.05 17.24 13.02
C HIS A 232 18.88 18.24 12.19
N PHE A 233 19.48 17.79 11.09
CA PHE A 233 20.39 18.64 10.31
C PHE A 233 19.69 19.89 9.78
N PHE A 234 18.56 19.76 9.12
CA PHE A 234 17.87 20.90 8.53
C PHE A 234 17.45 21.94 9.58
N ASP A 235 16.96 21.51 10.73
CA ASP A 235 16.61 22.40 11.84
C ASP A 235 17.85 23.03 12.45
N GLY A 236 18.90 22.26 12.68
CA GLY A 236 20.19 22.75 13.21
C GLY A 236 20.84 23.76 12.28
N TYR A 237 20.82 23.48 10.97
CA TYR A 237 21.38 24.38 9.96
C TYR A 237 20.61 25.73 9.88
N LYS A 238 19.29 25.72 10.08
CA LYS A 238 18.48 26.94 10.16
C LYS A 238 18.84 27.79 11.38
N VAL A 239 19.15 27.14 12.50
CA VAL A 239 19.44 27.81 13.79
C VAL A 239 20.90 28.30 13.88
N ASP A 240 21.84 27.44 13.48
CA ASP A 240 23.28 27.71 13.57
C ASP A 240 24.02 26.98 12.45
N PRO A 241 24.08 27.58 11.25
CA PRO A 241 24.73 26.96 10.08
C PRO A 241 26.21 26.66 10.31
N GLU A 242 26.93 27.52 11.06
CA GLU A 242 28.37 27.35 11.31
C GLU A 242 28.62 26.09 12.14
N TYR A 243 27.82 25.86 13.17
CA TYR A 243 27.95 24.69 14.01
C TYR A 243 27.53 23.39 13.27
N ALA A 244 26.45 23.43 12.49
CA ALA A 244 26.03 22.29 11.69
C ALA A 244 27.11 21.88 10.66
N LEU A 245 27.77 22.86 10.02
CA LEU A 245 28.90 22.60 9.13
C LEU A 245 30.13 22.08 9.89
N ALA A 246 30.44 22.61 11.07
CA ALA A 246 31.54 22.09 11.90
C ALA A 246 31.36 20.61 12.28
N CYS A 247 30.11 20.15 12.51
CA CYS A 247 29.81 18.73 12.70
C CYS A 247 30.13 17.90 11.45
N CYS A 248 29.80 18.41 10.26
CA CYS A 248 30.13 17.78 8.98
C CYS A 248 31.67 17.72 8.78
N GLU A 249 32.39 18.83 9.01
CA GLU A 249 33.85 18.91 8.89
C GLU A 249 34.52 17.88 9.82
N ALA A 250 34.08 17.79 11.09
CA ALA A 250 34.60 16.82 12.04
C ALA A 250 34.44 15.36 11.58
N ALA A 251 33.32 15.04 10.86
CA ALA A 251 33.09 13.70 10.30
C ALA A 251 33.96 13.46 9.07
N VAL A 252 34.07 14.42 8.16
CA VAL A 252 34.87 14.32 6.92
C VAL A 252 36.35 14.21 7.23
N ASP A 253 36.88 15.05 8.14
CA ASP A 253 38.28 15.04 8.58
C ASP A 253 38.68 13.70 9.23
N ALA A 254 37.70 13.01 9.84
CA ALA A 254 37.85 11.67 10.39
C ALA A 254 37.73 10.54 9.38
N GLY A 255 37.35 10.83 8.13
CA GLY A 255 37.26 9.86 7.02
C GLY A 255 35.85 9.29 6.77
N ALA A 256 34.80 10.00 7.13
CA ALA A 256 33.44 9.61 6.75
C ALA A 256 33.28 9.54 5.22
N SER A 257 32.66 8.47 4.72
CA SER A 257 32.42 8.26 3.28
C SER A 257 31.17 8.95 2.76
N CYS A 258 30.19 9.20 3.65
CA CYS A 258 28.93 9.85 3.31
C CYS A 258 28.43 10.69 4.50
N LEU A 259 27.92 11.87 4.20
CA LEU A 259 27.17 12.72 5.12
C LEU A 259 25.69 12.71 4.74
N VAL A 260 24.83 12.25 5.63
CA VAL A 260 23.39 12.17 5.39
C VAL A 260 22.67 13.27 6.15
N MET A 261 22.02 14.16 5.42
CA MET A 261 21.21 15.25 5.99
C MET A 261 19.85 14.70 6.43
N CYS A 262 19.57 14.71 7.74
CA CYS A 262 18.31 14.17 8.27
C CYS A 262 17.27 15.28 8.52
N ASP A 263 16.11 15.13 7.88
CA ASP A 263 14.87 15.84 8.25
C ASP A 263 14.13 15.01 9.30
N THR A 264 14.70 14.97 10.51
CA THR A 264 14.26 14.11 11.62
C THR A 264 12.82 14.40 12.06
N ASN A 265 12.40 15.67 12.01
CA ASN A 265 11.04 16.09 12.37
C ASN A 265 10.07 16.03 11.19
N GLY A 266 10.52 15.74 9.96
CA GLY A 266 9.68 15.69 8.77
C GLY A 266 8.99 17.00 8.42
N GLY A 267 9.57 18.14 8.86
CA GLY A 267 8.98 19.47 8.72
C GLY A 267 9.62 20.36 7.67
N THR A 268 10.65 19.88 6.97
CA THR A 268 11.37 20.66 5.97
C THR A 268 10.62 20.67 4.63
N MET A 269 10.59 21.82 3.96
CA MET A 269 9.91 21.96 2.68
C MET A 269 10.88 21.70 1.50
N PRO A 270 10.40 21.24 0.34
CA PRO A 270 11.24 20.88 -0.81
C PRO A 270 12.20 22.00 -1.25
N TRP A 271 11.79 23.26 -1.22
CA TRP A 271 12.66 24.38 -1.59
C TRP A 271 13.78 24.65 -0.58
N GLU A 272 13.55 24.34 0.72
CA GLU A 272 14.58 24.41 1.75
C GLU A 272 15.59 23.27 1.58
N VAL A 273 15.09 22.07 1.23
CA VAL A 273 15.93 20.92 0.91
C VAL A 273 16.81 21.22 -0.30
N ASP A 274 16.27 21.73 -1.41
CA ASP A 274 17.05 22.10 -2.60
C ASP A 274 18.16 23.11 -2.25
N GLN A 275 17.80 24.19 -1.55
CA GLN A 275 18.75 25.25 -1.21
C GLN A 275 19.87 24.75 -0.30
N THR A 276 19.52 23.96 0.74
CA THR A 276 20.51 23.45 1.69
C THR A 276 21.39 22.39 1.04
N THR A 277 20.80 21.49 0.26
CA THR A 277 21.53 20.43 -0.46
C THR A 277 22.58 21.02 -1.40
N ARG A 278 22.23 22.05 -2.19
CA ARG A 278 23.22 22.70 -3.10
C ARG A 278 24.39 23.30 -2.34
N LYS A 279 24.17 23.88 -1.17
CA LYS A 279 25.24 24.40 -0.32
C LYS A 279 26.13 23.29 0.23
N MET A 280 25.53 22.18 0.69
CA MET A 280 26.27 21.02 1.17
C MET A 280 27.13 20.39 0.07
N LEU A 281 26.59 20.20 -1.12
CA LEU A 281 27.32 19.70 -2.29
C LEU A 281 28.49 20.63 -2.65
N GLN A 282 28.25 21.94 -2.72
CA GLN A 282 29.31 22.90 -3.01
C GLN A 282 30.48 22.82 -2.01
N HIS A 283 30.21 22.47 -0.75
CA HIS A 283 31.21 22.45 0.31
C HIS A 283 31.90 21.07 0.44
N PHE A 284 31.15 19.96 0.31
CA PHE A 284 31.64 18.64 0.69
C PHE A 284 31.73 17.60 -0.46
N GLU A 285 31.06 17.81 -1.62
CA GLU A 285 31.08 16.85 -2.72
C GLU A 285 32.50 16.39 -3.14
N PRO A 286 33.53 17.27 -3.11
CA PRO A 286 34.90 16.82 -3.45
C PRO A 286 35.51 15.84 -2.45
N PHE A 287 34.93 15.68 -1.27
CA PHE A 287 35.50 14.92 -0.16
C PHE A 287 34.71 13.67 0.20
N CYS A 288 33.37 13.72 0.11
CA CYS A 288 32.51 12.60 0.45
C CYS A 288 31.16 12.69 -0.30
N THR A 289 30.42 11.57 -0.34
CA THR A 289 29.05 11.54 -0.84
C THR A 289 28.12 12.33 0.10
N ILE A 290 27.16 13.03 -0.47
CA ILE A 290 26.07 13.65 0.30
C ILE A 290 24.82 12.81 0.11
N GLY A 291 24.15 12.50 1.21
CA GLY A 291 22.90 11.77 1.27
C GLY A 291 21.76 12.55 1.93
N VAL A 292 20.56 12.00 1.86
CA VAL A 292 19.38 12.55 2.52
C VAL A 292 18.53 11.47 3.17
N HIS A 293 17.98 11.77 4.35
CA HIS A 293 17.02 10.97 5.10
C HIS A 293 15.85 11.85 5.55
N CYS A 294 14.63 11.51 5.13
CA CYS A 294 13.45 12.32 5.39
C CYS A 294 12.33 11.55 6.06
N HIS A 295 11.76 12.12 7.14
CA HIS A 295 10.49 11.68 7.72
C HIS A 295 9.30 12.37 7.06
N ASN A 296 8.11 11.78 7.19
CA ASN A 296 6.93 12.13 6.38
C ASN A 296 5.86 12.93 7.13
N ASP A 297 6.21 13.60 8.23
CA ASP A 297 5.24 14.28 9.12
C ASP A 297 4.41 15.36 8.41
N CYS A 298 4.99 16.06 7.44
CA CYS A 298 4.29 17.01 6.59
C CYS A 298 3.83 16.41 5.24
N GLY A 299 3.98 15.09 5.02
CA GLY A 299 3.67 14.44 3.74
C GLY A 299 4.65 14.80 2.62
N MET A 300 5.87 15.26 2.94
CA MET A 300 6.85 15.76 1.96
C MET A 300 8.07 14.86 1.79
N ALA A 301 8.17 13.74 2.52
CA ALA A 301 9.39 12.92 2.52
C ALA A 301 9.81 12.44 1.12
N VAL A 302 8.88 11.94 0.32
CA VAL A 302 9.14 11.53 -1.07
C VAL A 302 9.58 12.72 -1.92
N ALA A 303 8.84 13.84 -1.83
CA ALA A 303 9.17 15.06 -2.58
C ALA A 303 10.53 15.63 -2.17
N ASN A 304 10.85 15.62 -0.88
CA ASN A 304 12.14 16.07 -0.35
C ASN A 304 13.29 15.20 -0.85
N SER A 305 13.14 13.88 -0.83
CA SER A 305 14.14 12.92 -1.32
C SER A 305 14.41 13.09 -2.82
N ILE A 306 13.34 13.20 -3.63
CA ILE A 306 13.47 13.45 -5.08
C ILE A 306 14.10 14.83 -5.35
N THR A 307 13.73 15.86 -4.58
CA THR A 307 14.31 17.20 -4.69
C THR A 307 15.80 17.19 -4.36
N ALA A 308 16.21 16.50 -3.30
CA ALA A 308 17.61 16.35 -2.93
C ALA A 308 18.40 15.61 -4.03
N CYS A 309 17.84 14.53 -4.58
CA CYS A 309 18.42 13.80 -5.69
C CYS A 309 18.58 14.71 -6.92
N HIS A 310 17.54 15.48 -7.27
CA HIS A 310 17.60 16.45 -8.37
C HIS A 310 18.67 17.54 -8.13
N ALA A 311 18.89 17.95 -6.88
CA ALA A 311 19.96 18.88 -6.52
C ALA A 311 21.36 18.25 -6.63
N GLY A 312 21.50 16.93 -6.56
CA GLY A 312 22.75 16.20 -6.79
C GLY A 312 23.22 15.27 -5.67
N VAL A 313 22.37 14.91 -4.68
CA VAL A 313 22.79 13.91 -3.69
C VAL A 313 23.04 12.56 -4.33
N GLY A 314 24.03 11.83 -3.83
CA GLY A 314 24.43 10.52 -4.31
C GLY A 314 23.89 9.36 -3.48
N LEU A 315 23.10 9.60 -2.43
CA LEU A 315 22.50 8.57 -1.59
C LEU A 315 21.15 9.03 -1.03
N ILE A 316 20.17 8.14 -1.06
CA ILE A 316 18.84 8.34 -0.48
C ILE A 316 18.54 7.23 0.51
N GLN A 317 18.13 7.61 1.73
CA GLN A 317 17.62 6.69 2.74
C GLN A 317 16.10 6.70 2.76
N GLY A 318 15.50 5.53 3.00
CA GLY A 318 14.07 5.37 3.14
C GLY A 318 13.69 3.94 3.52
N THR A 319 12.40 3.67 3.54
CA THR A 319 11.87 2.34 3.88
C THR A 319 10.92 1.84 2.80
N ILE A 320 10.86 0.53 2.62
CA ILE A 320 9.77 -0.06 1.82
C ILE A 320 8.44 0.29 2.49
N ASN A 321 7.47 0.72 1.68
CA ASN A 321 6.13 1.15 2.10
C ASN A 321 6.11 2.37 3.05
N GLY A 322 7.20 3.11 3.14
CA GLY A 322 7.28 4.32 3.96
C GLY A 322 7.05 4.09 5.46
N ILE A 323 7.28 2.87 5.97
CA ILE A 323 7.05 2.54 7.38
C ILE A 323 8.05 3.25 8.29
N GLY A 324 7.68 3.50 9.56
CA GLY A 324 8.54 4.13 10.55
C GLY A 324 7.78 4.85 11.65
N GLU A 325 8.50 5.55 12.51
CA GLU A 325 7.90 6.33 13.60
C GLU A 325 6.93 7.39 13.07
N ARG A 326 5.90 7.70 13.87
CA ARG A 326 4.89 8.73 13.62
C ARG A 326 4.17 8.48 12.30
N THR A 327 4.44 9.28 11.25
CA THR A 327 3.84 9.17 9.92
C THR A 327 4.72 8.40 8.91
N GLY A 328 5.84 7.86 9.38
CA GLY A 328 6.77 7.05 8.61
C GLY A 328 7.93 7.80 7.98
N ASN A 329 8.71 7.06 7.23
CA ASN A 329 9.88 7.49 6.47
C ASN A 329 9.54 7.85 5.02
N ALA A 330 10.52 8.31 4.29
CA ALA A 330 10.47 8.43 2.84
C ALA A 330 10.22 7.03 2.21
N ASP A 331 9.16 6.93 1.41
CA ASP A 331 8.71 5.66 0.82
C ASP A 331 9.54 5.31 -0.42
N LEU A 332 10.38 4.28 -0.32
CA LEU A 332 11.19 3.78 -1.43
C LEU A 332 10.34 3.23 -2.57
N CYS A 333 9.14 2.69 -2.28
CA CYS A 333 8.22 2.23 -3.33
C CYS A 333 7.70 3.36 -4.22
N SER A 334 7.77 4.60 -3.75
CA SER A 334 7.44 5.80 -4.52
C SER A 334 8.69 6.48 -5.10
N ILE A 335 9.80 6.51 -4.37
CA ILE A 335 11.03 7.21 -4.75
C ILE A 335 11.75 6.49 -5.89
N VAL A 336 12.00 5.19 -5.74
CA VAL A 336 12.79 4.41 -6.73
C VAL A 336 12.16 4.49 -8.12
N PRO A 337 10.87 4.16 -8.33
CA PRO A 337 10.28 4.25 -9.65
C PRO A 337 10.19 5.69 -10.17
N SER A 338 9.99 6.68 -9.30
CA SER A 338 9.98 8.09 -9.72
C SER A 338 11.35 8.54 -10.25
N LEU A 339 12.44 8.15 -9.59
CA LEU A 339 13.79 8.47 -10.02
C LEU A 339 14.17 7.72 -11.30
N ALA A 340 13.84 6.43 -11.39
CA ALA A 340 14.14 5.61 -12.56
C ALA A 340 13.36 6.07 -13.80
N LEU A 341 12.04 6.23 -13.67
CA LEU A 341 11.13 6.39 -14.81
C LEU A 341 10.88 7.86 -15.20
N HIS A 342 10.99 8.81 -14.26
CA HIS A 342 10.70 10.22 -14.51
C HIS A 342 11.94 11.12 -14.48
N VAL A 343 12.97 10.78 -13.69
CA VAL A 343 14.20 11.56 -13.55
C VAL A 343 15.36 10.95 -14.35
N ASN A 344 15.22 9.67 -14.74
CA ASN A 344 16.25 8.91 -15.47
C ASN A 344 17.57 8.79 -14.67
N THR A 345 17.45 8.53 -13.36
CA THR A 345 18.56 8.29 -12.44
C THR A 345 18.95 6.81 -12.49
N THR A 346 20.23 6.51 -12.54
CA THR A 346 20.75 5.14 -12.44
C THR A 346 20.86 4.71 -10.98
N MET A 347 20.27 3.59 -10.64
CA MET A 347 20.36 2.93 -9.33
C MET A 347 20.60 1.43 -9.57
N ALA A 348 21.24 0.73 -8.66
CA ALA A 348 21.49 -0.71 -8.80
C ALA A 348 20.18 -1.50 -9.01
N CYS A 349 19.12 -1.13 -8.30
CA CYS A 349 17.83 -1.80 -8.37
C CYS A 349 16.99 -1.49 -9.63
N ASN A 350 17.46 -0.68 -10.59
CA ASN A 350 16.69 -0.37 -11.80
C ASN A 350 16.33 -1.62 -12.63
N ASP A 351 17.24 -2.59 -12.72
CA ASP A 351 17.00 -3.84 -13.47
C ASP A 351 16.00 -4.76 -12.78
N GLN A 352 15.72 -4.53 -11.49
CA GLN A 352 14.75 -5.29 -10.69
C GLN A 352 13.43 -4.53 -10.45
N LEU A 353 13.22 -3.40 -11.13
CA LEU A 353 12.07 -2.52 -10.88
C LEU A 353 10.71 -3.25 -11.03
N SER A 354 10.62 -4.23 -11.94
CA SER A 354 9.44 -5.09 -12.11
C SER A 354 9.11 -5.97 -10.89
N GLU A 355 10.02 -6.12 -9.94
CA GLU A 355 9.81 -6.85 -8.69
C GLU A 355 9.28 -5.96 -7.54
N LEU A 356 9.20 -4.64 -7.75
CA LEU A 356 8.92 -3.67 -6.70
C LEU A 356 7.58 -3.93 -5.99
N THR A 357 6.52 -4.23 -6.74
CA THR A 357 5.20 -4.54 -6.17
C THR A 357 5.25 -5.79 -5.30
N GLN A 358 5.99 -6.82 -5.71
CA GLN A 358 6.17 -8.04 -4.92
C GLN A 358 7.01 -7.78 -3.67
N VAL A 359 8.06 -6.94 -3.75
CA VAL A 359 8.86 -6.53 -2.58
C VAL A 359 7.99 -5.81 -1.56
N SER A 360 7.16 -4.85 -2.02
CA SER A 360 6.22 -4.13 -1.17
C SER A 360 5.28 -5.08 -0.42
N ARG A 361 4.62 -5.99 -1.14
CA ARG A 361 3.68 -6.96 -0.57
C ARG A 361 4.37 -7.95 0.38
N TYR A 362 5.55 -8.44 0.01
CA TYR A 362 6.33 -9.36 0.83
C TYR A 362 6.73 -8.76 2.18
N VAL A 363 7.15 -7.49 2.19
CA VAL A 363 7.48 -6.78 3.44
C VAL A 363 6.24 -6.62 4.33
N ASP A 364 5.08 -6.23 3.76
CA ASP A 364 3.84 -6.12 4.52
C ASP A 364 3.39 -7.49 5.08
N GLU A 365 3.48 -8.56 4.28
CA GLU A 365 3.12 -9.92 4.70
C GLU A 365 4.01 -10.40 5.87
N ILE A 366 5.33 -10.31 5.73
CA ILE A 366 6.26 -10.73 6.81
C ILE A 366 6.08 -9.91 8.08
N LEU A 367 5.77 -8.62 7.96
CA LEU A 367 5.49 -7.73 9.11
C LEU A 367 4.04 -7.80 9.61
N ASN A 368 3.22 -8.72 9.05
CA ASN A 368 1.80 -8.88 9.37
C ASN A 368 1.00 -7.57 9.27
N ARG A 369 1.23 -6.82 8.19
CA ARG A 369 0.57 -5.55 7.88
C ARG A 369 -0.40 -5.73 6.71
N SER A 370 -1.51 -5.01 6.74
CA SER A 370 -2.40 -4.92 5.57
C SER A 370 -1.78 -3.98 4.52
N PRO A 371 -1.62 -4.41 3.26
CA PRO A 371 -1.13 -3.56 2.19
C PRO A 371 -1.99 -2.31 2.00
N ASN A 372 -1.36 -1.19 1.70
CA ASN A 372 -2.08 0.02 1.32
C ASN A 372 -2.47 -0.05 -0.17
N ASN A 373 -3.73 -0.36 -0.46
CA ASN A 373 -4.23 -0.47 -1.83
C ASN A 373 -4.10 0.83 -2.65
N ALA A 374 -4.01 1.99 -2.00
CA ALA A 374 -3.84 3.29 -2.65
C ALA A 374 -2.38 3.77 -2.70
N ALA A 375 -1.41 2.92 -2.32
CA ALA A 375 0.01 3.27 -2.41
C ALA A 375 0.41 3.58 -3.86
N PRO A 376 1.16 4.65 -4.12
CA PRO A 376 1.67 4.96 -5.46
C PRO A 376 2.48 3.78 -6.02
N PHE A 377 2.35 3.50 -7.30
CA PHE A 377 3.02 2.44 -8.07
C PHE A 377 2.69 1.00 -7.65
N VAL A 378 2.72 0.66 -6.37
CA VAL A 378 2.64 -0.74 -5.87
C VAL A 378 1.25 -1.14 -5.36
N GLY A 379 0.40 -0.17 -5.04
CA GLY A 379 -0.95 -0.43 -4.54
C GLY A 379 -1.85 -1.04 -5.60
N GLN A 380 -2.78 -1.89 -5.18
CA GLN A 380 -3.74 -2.56 -6.07
C GLN A 380 -4.62 -1.56 -6.85
N SER A 381 -4.82 -0.34 -6.32
CA SER A 381 -5.59 0.72 -6.95
C SER A 381 -4.74 1.71 -7.75
N ALA A 382 -3.41 1.58 -7.75
CA ALA A 382 -2.51 2.56 -8.39
C ALA A 382 -2.79 2.72 -9.90
N PHE A 383 -3.19 1.63 -10.56
CA PHE A 383 -3.51 1.59 -11.98
C PHE A 383 -4.95 1.11 -12.23
N ALA A 384 -5.85 1.38 -11.27
CA ALA A 384 -7.25 1.02 -11.37
C ALA A 384 -8.08 2.18 -11.94
N HIS A 385 -8.92 1.90 -12.94
CA HIS A 385 -9.76 2.89 -13.61
C HIS A 385 -11.24 2.55 -13.47
N LYS A 386 -12.03 3.50 -12.96
CA LYS A 386 -13.45 3.36 -12.70
C LYS A 386 -14.31 4.10 -13.74
N GLY A 387 -13.88 5.28 -14.17
CA GLY A 387 -14.66 6.16 -15.03
C GLY A 387 -14.75 5.66 -16.48
N GLY A 388 -15.97 5.52 -17.03
CA GLY A 388 -16.17 5.02 -18.40
C GLY A 388 -15.47 5.84 -19.49
N LEU A 389 -15.30 7.16 -19.30
CA LEU A 389 -14.53 8.01 -20.22
C LEU A 389 -13.03 7.70 -20.17
N HIS A 390 -12.49 7.41 -18.98
CA HIS A 390 -11.09 7.07 -18.78
C HIS A 390 -10.79 5.72 -19.46
N VAL A 391 -11.60 4.70 -19.20
CA VAL A 391 -11.43 3.38 -19.81
C VAL A 391 -11.53 3.44 -21.33
N ALA A 392 -12.53 4.14 -21.88
CA ALA A 392 -12.67 4.29 -23.33
C ALA A 392 -11.51 5.07 -23.97
N ALA A 393 -10.86 5.97 -23.25
CA ALA A 393 -9.67 6.66 -23.73
C ALA A 393 -8.44 5.76 -23.67
N MET A 394 -8.29 4.97 -22.60
CA MET A 394 -7.19 4.03 -22.43
C MET A 394 -7.22 2.87 -23.41
N GLU A 395 -8.40 2.35 -23.78
CA GLU A 395 -8.55 1.36 -24.86
C GLU A 395 -7.98 1.88 -26.20
N ARG A 396 -8.05 3.20 -26.42
CA ARG A 396 -7.47 3.84 -27.62
C ARG A 396 -6.00 4.11 -27.47
N ASN A 397 -5.60 4.57 -26.30
CA ASN A 397 -4.20 4.86 -25.95
C ASN A 397 -4.02 4.80 -24.43
N PRO A 398 -3.32 3.79 -23.88
CA PRO A 398 -3.06 3.66 -22.44
C PRO A 398 -2.47 4.90 -21.80
N LEU A 399 -1.66 5.66 -22.55
CA LEU A 399 -1.03 6.89 -22.09
C LEU A 399 -1.98 8.05 -21.78
N SER A 400 -3.22 7.95 -22.20
CA SER A 400 -4.19 9.01 -21.96
C SER A 400 -4.47 9.23 -20.47
N TYR A 401 -4.30 8.20 -19.62
CA TYR A 401 -4.55 8.24 -18.17
C TYR A 401 -3.54 7.46 -17.32
N GLN A 402 -2.45 6.98 -17.91
CA GLN A 402 -1.34 6.36 -17.20
C GLN A 402 -0.08 7.18 -17.40
N HIS A 403 0.70 7.36 -16.33
CA HIS A 403 1.98 8.07 -16.40
C HIS A 403 3.17 7.13 -16.64
N VAL A 404 2.98 5.82 -16.41
CA VAL A 404 3.93 4.73 -16.68
C VAL A 404 3.15 3.46 -17.04
N GLU A 405 3.82 2.49 -17.66
CA GLU A 405 3.29 1.15 -17.85
C GLU A 405 3.34 0.40 -16.51
N PRO A 406 2.22 -0.18 -16.02
CA PRO A 406 2.16 -0.84 -14.70
C PRO A 406 3.18 -1.97 -14.54
N GLU A 407 3.41 -2.72 -15.61
CA GLU A 407 4.31 -3.87 -15.66
C GLU A 407 5.77 -3.49 -15.34
N LEU A 408 6.17 -2.23 -15.58
CA LEU A 408 7.50 -1.73 -15.24
C LEU A 408 7.78 -1.78 -13.73
N VAL A 409 6.74 -1.75 -12.90
CA VAL A 409 6.83 -1.84 -11.44
C VAL A 409 6.23 -3.13 -10.88
N GLY A 410 5.93 -4.10 -11.77
CA GLY A 410 5.34 -5.39 -11.41
C GLY A 410 3.88 -5.29 -10.96
N ASN A 411 3.17 -4.26 -11.38
CA ASN A 411 1.74 -4.08 -11.15
C ASN A 411 0.96 -4.33 -12.44
N GLU A 412 -0.36 -4.23 -12.40
CA GLU A 412 -1.24 -4.44 -13.54
C GLU A 412 -2.34 -3.37 -13.64
N MET A 413 -2.79 -3.14 -14.85
CA MET A 413 -3.95 -2.28 -15.09
C MET A 413 -5.23 -3.01 -14.70
N ARG A 414 -6.12 -2.33 -13.95
CA ARG A 414 -7.42 -2.88 -13.56
C ARG A 414 -8.55 -1.95 -13.98
N VAL A 415 -9.57 -2.52 -14.59
CA VAL A 415 -10.82 -1.81 -14.92
C VAL A 415 -11.88 -2.20 -13.90
N LEU A 416 -12.27 -1.23 -13.07
CA LEU A 416 -13.27 -1.44 -12.03
C LEU A 416 -14.68 -1.27 -12.61
N ILE A 417 -15.62 -2.09 -12.13
CA ILE A 417 -17.03 -1.99 -12.49
C ILE A 417 -17.82 -1.36 -11.34
N SER A 418 -18.63 -0.35 -11.67
CA SER A 418 -19.47 0.38 -10.73
C SER A 418 -20.59 1.13 -11.46
N GLU A 419 -21.44 1.84 -10.72
CA GLU A 419 -22.47 2.72 -11.26
C GLU A 419 -21.94 3.80 -12.23
N LEU A 420 -20.66 4.20 -12.04
CA LEU A 420 -19.97 5.18 -12.89
C LEU A 420 -19.34 4.54 -14.13
N SER A 421 -19.40 3.21 -14.25
CA SER A 421 -18.85 2.50 -15.40
C SER A 421 -19.60 2.86 -16.66
N GLY A 422 -18.84 2.99 -17.73
CA GLY A 422 -19.40 3.12 -19.07
C GLY A 422 -19.77 1.76 -19.66
N ARG A 423 -20.50 1.79 -20.77
CA ARG A 423 -20.81 0.58 -21.55
C ARG A 423 -19.55 -0.17 -22.01
N GLN A 424 -18.48 0.56 -22.31
CA GLN A 424 -17.18 -0.02 -22.73
C GLN A 424 -16.55 -0.90 -21.64
N ASN A 425 -16.58 -0.46 -20.37
CA ASN A 425 -16.07 -1.28 -19.27
C ASN A 425 -16.74 -2.66 -19.23
N ILE A 426 -18.06 -2.68 -19.37
CA ILE A 426 -18.83 -3.94 -19.39
C ILE A 426 -18.51 -4.76 -20.65
N MET A 427 -18.37 -4.10 -21.80
CA MET A 427 -18.00 -4.80 -23.05
C MET A 427 -16.61 -5.41 -22.99
N GLY A 428 -15.63 -4.69 -22.43
CA GLY A 428 -14.29 -5.21 -22.21
C GLY A 428 -14.31 -6.47 -21.32
N LYS A 429 -15.03 -6.40 -20.19
CA LYS A 429 -15.17 -7.56 -19.29
C LYS A 429 -15.93 -8.73 -19.92
N LEU A 430 -16.98 -8.46 -20.73
CA LEU A 430 -17.66 -9.50 -21.50
C LEU A 430 -16.73 -10.14 -22.55
N GLN A 431 -15.84 -9.36 -23.16
CA GLN A 431 -14.83 -9.89 -24.08
C GLN A 431 -13.81 -10.77 -23.36
N GLU A 432 -13.40 -10.40 -22.15
CA GLU A 432 -12.50 -11.19 -21.31
C GLU A 432 -13.13 -12.56 -20.95
N ILE A 433 -14.40 -12.55 -20.51
CA ILE A 433 -15.10 -13.77 -20.06
C ILE A 433 -15.51 -14.67 -21.24
N PHE A 434 -16.08 -14.11 -22.29
CA PHE A 434 -16.70 -14.87 -23.37
C PHE A 434 -15.86 -14.95 -24.66
N GLY A 435 -14.77 -14.18 -24.75
CA GLY A 435 -13.90 -14.17 -25.93
C GLY A 435 -14.68 -13.85 -27.21
N ASN A 436 -14.49 -14.68 -28.25
CA ASN A 436 -15.16 -14.54 -29.53
C ASN A 436 -16.47 -15.37 -29.65
N SER A 437 -16.93 -15.99 -28.57
CA SER A 437 -18.15 -16.79 -28.56
C SER A 437 -19.43 -15.96 -28.72
N MET A 438 -19.36 -14.65 -28.52
CA MET A 438 -20.46 -13.71 -28.73
C MET A 438 -20.17 -12.73 -29.86
N ASP A 439 -21.16 -12.40 -30.66
CA ASP A 439 -21.06 -11.31 -31.62
C ASP A 439 -21.20 -9.93 -30.96
N ASP A 440 -20.72 -8.90 -31.64
CA ASP A 440 -20.71 -7.52 -31.10
C ASP A 440 -22.12 -6.96 -30.84
N GLY A 441 -23.13 -7.43 -31.56
CA GLY A 441 -24.51 -7.02 -31.33
C GLY A 441 -25.05 -7.59 -30.02
N GLN A 442 -24.77 -8.86 -29.74
CA GLN A 442 -25.14 -9.54 -28.49
C GLN A 442 -24.40 -8.93 -27.29
N LYS A 443 -23.08 -8.71 -27.40
CA LYS A 443 -22.28 -8.02 -26.37
C LYS A 443 -22.85 -6.64 -26.07
N SER A 444 -23.21 -5.91 -27.12
CA SER A 444 -23.78 -4.55 -27.01
C SER A 444 -25.13 -4.51 -26.30
N ALA A 445 -26.05 -5.45 -26.59
CA ALA A 445 -27.35 -5.54 -25.94
C ALA A 445 -27.22 -5.95 -24.45
N ARG A 446 -26.38 -6.96 -24.18
CA ARG A 446 -26.12 -7.44 -22.81
C ARG A 446 -25.41 -6.40 -21.94
N SER A 447 -24.44 -5.68 -22.49
CA SER A 447 -23.71 -4.66 -21.72
C SER A 447 -24.63 -3.60 -21.13
N LEU A 448 -25.68 -3.20 -21.84
CA LEU A 448 -26.65 -2.24 -21.32
C LEU A 448 -27.51 -2.84 -20.18
N ALA A 449 -27.95 -4.10 -20.33
CA ALA A 449 -28.74 -4.78 -19.29
C ALA A 449 -27.91 -4.98 -18.02
N ILE A 450 -26.67 -5.41 -18.14
CA ILE A 450 -25.73 -5.59 -17.01
C ILE A 450 -25.47 -4.24 -16.34
N LEU A 451 -25.16 -3.19 -17.10
CA LEU A 451 -24.92 -1.85 -16.56
C LEU A 451 -26.12 -1.33 -15.75
N ASN A 452 -27.33 -1.53 -16.24
CA ASN A 452 -28.53 -1.15 -15.51
C ASN A 452 -28.67 -1.99 -14.24
N ARG A 453 -28.36 -3.29 -14.28
CA ARG A 453 -28.40 -4.15 -13.09
C ARG A 453 -27.36 -3.77 -12.05
N VAL A 454 -26.14 -3.43 -12.46
CA VAL A 454 -25.10 -2.89 -11.57
C VAL A 454 -25.62 -1.65 -10.84
N LYS A 455 -26.19 -0.69 -11.58
CA LYS A 455 -26.74 0.55 -10.99
C LYS A 455 -27.87 0.30 -10.00
N GLU A 456 -28.77 -0.63 -10.32
CA GLU A 456 -29.87 -1.03 -9.43
C GLU A 456 -29.31 -1.62 -8.13
N LEU A 457 -28.37 -2.56 -8.22
CA LEU A 457 -27.78 -3.23 -7.07
C LEU A 457 -26.93 -2.27 -6.22
N GLU A 458 -26.16 -1.37 -6.83
CA GLU A 458 -25.40 -0.38 -6.07
C GLU A 458 -26.33 0.64 -5.37
N ASN A 459 -27.45 0.98 -5.97
CA ASN A 459 -28.48 1.77 -5.29
C ASN A 459 -29.10 1.03 -4.07
N MET A 460 -29.09 -0.30 -4.09
CA MET A 460 -29.49 -1.14 -2.95
C MET A 460 -28.38 -1.33 -1.91
N GLY A 461 -27.18 -0.80 -2.17
CA GLY A 461 -26.05 -0.84 -1.25
C GLY A 461 -24.94 -1.83 -1.60
N TYR A 462 -25.01 -2.55 -2.73
CA TYR A 462 -23.88 -3.31 -3.24
C TYR A 462 -22.70 -2.40 -3.53
N GLN A 463 -21.50 -2.97 -3.53
CA GLN A 463 -20.28 -2.30 -3.96
C GLN A 463 -19.45 -3.30 -4.75
N PHE A 464 -19.41 -3.10 -6.06
CA PHE A 464 -18.73 -4.02 -6.96
C PHE A 464 -17.24 -3.70 -7.13
N GLU A 465 -16.79 -2.54 -6.65
CA GLU A 465 -15.37 -2.21 -6.62
C GLU A 465 -14.61 -3.18 -5.72
N GLY A 466 -13.68 -3.92 -6.29
CA GLY A 466 -12.96 -4.97 -5.59
C GLY A 466 -13.77 -6.26 -5.35
N ALA A 467 -14.97 -6.42 -5.95
CA ALA A 467 -15.77 -7.63 -5.92
C ALA A 467 -15.93 -8.19 -7.35
N ASP A 468 -14.81 -8.37 -8.04
CA ASP A 468 -14.77 -8.78 -9.45
C ASP A 468 -15.44 -10.14 -9.68
N ALA A 469 -15.36 -11.05 -8.71
CA ALA A 469 -16.04 -12.35 -8.78
C ALA A 469 -17.56 -12.21 -8.82
N SER A 470 -18.17 -11.35 -7.99
CA SER A 470 -19.61 -11.11 -8.03
C SER A 470 -20.06 -10.48 -9.35
N VAL A 471 -19.24 -9.62 -9.95
CA VAL A 471 -19.51 -9.05 -11.27
C VAL A 471 -19.46 -10.15 -12.35
N HIS A 472 -18.45 -11.01 -12.31
CA HIS A 472 -18.29 -12.13 -13.23
C HIS A 472 -19.51 -13.06 -13.15
N LEU A 473 -19.89 -13.47 -11.94
CA LEU A 473 -21.09 -14.31 -11.72
C LEU A 473 -22.38 -13.63 -12.21
N MET A 474 -22.55 -12.34 -11.96
CA MET A 474 -23.70 -11.59 -12.47
C MET A 474 -23.76 -11.62 -14.01
N MET A 475 -22.62 -11.52 -14.70
CA MET A 475 -22.56 -11.64 -16.16
C MET A 475 -22.92 -13.04 -16.63
N LEU A 476 -22.46 -14.10 -15.94
CA LEU A 476 -22.80 -15.48 -16.22
C LEU A 476 -24.29 -15.78 -15.99
N HIS A 477 -24.83 -15.35 -14.85
CA HIS A 477 -26.24 -15.55 -14.49
C HIS A 477 -27.22 -14.85 -15.46
N THR A 478 -26.75 -13.83 -16.20
CA THR A 478 -27.57 -13.21 -17.28
C THR A 478 -27.45 -13.94 -18.62
N THR A 479 -26.63 -14.98 -18.69
CA THR A 479 -26.43 -15.76 -19.91
C THR A 479 -27.52 -16.86 -20.03
N ARG A 480 -28.18 -16.96 -21.17
CA ARG A 480 -29.12 -18.05 -21.41
C ARG A 480 -28.38 -19.40 -21.40
N GLY A 481 -28.93 -20.36 -20.69
CA GLY A 481 -28.36 -21.71 -20.59
C GLY A 481 -27.29 -21.85 -19.51
N TYR A 482 -26.91 -20.78 -18.81
CA TYR A 482 -26.01 -20.91 -17.64
C TYR A 482 -26.71 -21.71 -16.54
N CYS A 483 -26.07 -22.78 -16.09
CA CYS A 483 -26.50 -23.60 -14.97
C CYS A 483 -25.44 -23.49 -13.85
N PRO A 484 -25.79 -22.98 -12.66
CA PRO A 484 -24.86 -22.95 -11.55
C PRO A 484 -24.38 -24.39 -11.19
N PRO A 485 -23.11 -24.58 -10.83
CA PRO A 485 -22.55 -25.89 -10.50
C PRO A 485 -23.21 -26.52 -9.26
N PHE A 486 -23.80 -25.70 -8.41
CA PHE A 486 -24.60 -26.14 -7.28
C PHE A 486 -25.70 -25.14 -6.92
N GLN A 487 -26.66 -25.59 -6.12
CA GLN A 487 -27.75 -24.78 -5.60
C GLN A 487 -28.00 -25.11 -4.13
N VAL A 488 -28.06 -24.09 -3.29
CA VAL A 488 -28.51 -24.25 -1.88
C VAL A 488 -30.03 -24.31 -1.86
N LEU A 489 -30.58 -25.42 -1.38
CA LEU A 489 -32.02 -25.67 -1.33
C LEU A 489 -32.65 -25.22 -0.02
N ASP A 490 -31.91 -25.39 1.09
CA ASP A 490 -32.35 -25.04 2.44
C ASP A 490 -31.15 -24.84 3.35
N TYR A 491 -31.27 -23.96 4.34
CA TYR A 491 -30.27 -23.78 5.38
C TYR A 491 -30.88 -23.32 6.69
N SER A 492 -30.20 -23.65 7.78
CA SER A 492 -30.49 -23.11 9.11
C SER A 492 -29.19 -22.93 9.90
N ALA A 493 -29.13 -21.92 10.75
CA ALA A 493 -28.05 -21.72 11.69
C ALA A 493 -28.64 -21.47 13.10
N GLN A 494 -28.14 -22.19 14.10
CA GLN A 494 -28.55 -22.07 15.48
C GLN A 494 -27.32 -21.72 16.34
N VAL A 495 -27.47 -20.73 17.22
CA VAL A 495 -26.42 -20.32 18.13
C VAL A 495 -26.74 -20.90 19.52
N TYR A 496 -25.79 -21.63 20.07
CA TYR A 496 -25.86 -22.18 21.41
C TYR A 496 -24.89 -21.41 22.29
N ASP A 497 -25.43 -20.66 23.24
CA ASP A 497 -24.62 -20.05 24.32
C ASP A 497 -24.73 -20.91 25.56
N ALA A 498 -23.70 -21.68 25.85
CA ALA A 498 -23.66 -22.55 27.02
C ALA A 498 -23.57 -21.79 28.36
N ASN A 499 -23.34 -20.46 28.31
CA ASN A 499 -23.14 -19.61 29.50
C ASN A 499 -24.12 -18.45 29.55
N MET A 500 -25.42 -18.73 29.47
CA MET A 500 -26.47 -17.70 29.59
C MET A 500 -26.62 -17.10 31.00
N ASP A 501 -25.93 -17.62 32.03
CA ASP A 501 -25.95 -17.06 33.37
C ASP A 501 -25.20 -15.70 33.39
N SER A 502 -25.97 -14.63 33.61
CA SER A 502 -25.48 -13.25 33.66
C SER A 502 -24.37 -13.00 34.69
N ALA A 503 -24.31 -13.84 35.76
CA ALA A 503 -23.27 -13.79 36.77
C ALA A 503 -21.91 -14.36 36.27
N SER A 504 -21.92 -15.34 35.38
CA SER A 504 -20.72 -15.93 34.79
C SER A 504 -20.02 -15.01 33.79
N ARG A 505 -20.76 -14.17 33.08
CA ARG A 505 -20.19 -13.20 32.11
C ARG A 505 -19.29 -12.16 32.77
N VAL A 506 -19.64 -11.71 33.97
CA VAL A 506 -18.84 -10.67 34.68
C VAL A 506 -17.56 -11.27 35.25
N VAL A 507 -17.61 -12.54 35.72
CA VAL A 507 -16.45 -13.21 36.35
C VAL A 507 -15.44 -13.70 35.30
N SER A 508 -15.88 -14.18 34.14
CA SER A 508 -14.99 -14.64 33.07
C SER A 508 -14.18 -13.51 32.46
N ASN A 509 -14.75 -12.31 32.37
CA ASN A 509 -14.03 -11.11 31.87
C ASN A 509 -12.96 -10.58 32.85
N LEU A 510 -13.09 -10.88 34.16
CA LEU A 510 -12.14 -10.43 35.20
C LEU A 510 -10.89 -11.32 35.32
N HIS A 511 -10.92 -12.55 34.80
CA HIS A 511 -9.84 -13.54 34.99
C HIS A 511 -9.11 -13.90 33.67
N GLY A 512 -9.26 -13.14 32.58
CA GLY A 512 -8.52 -13.36 31.35
C GLY A 512 -8.75 -14.70 30.64
N GLY A 513 -9.80 -15.42 31.02
CA GLY A 513 -10.19 -16.68 30.42
C GLY A 513 -11.19 -16.50 29.28
N LEU A 514 -10.76 -16.01 28.13
CA LEU A 514 -11.51 -16.08 26.87
C LEU A 514 -11.61 -17.54 26.40
N LYS A 515 -12.52 -18.31 26.97
CA LYS A 515 -13.02 -19.55 26.39
C LYS A 515 -14.48 -19.78 26.84
N SER A 516 -15.37 -18.87 26.47
CA SER A 516 -16.77 -19.22 26.25
C SER A 516 -16.94 -19.29 24.73
N ALA A 517 -16.72 -20.45 24.17
CA ALA A 517 -17.06 -20.69 22.78
C ALA A 517 -18.59 -20.67 22.69
N SER A 518 -19.18 -19.57 22.22
CA SER A 518 -20.51 -19.66 21.64
C SER A 518 -20.35 -20.56 20.42
N THR A 519 -20.89 -21.76 20.49
CA THR A 519 -20.90 -22.73 19.41
C THR A 519 -22.16 -22.50 18.59
N ALA A 520 -22.00 -22.31 17.32
CA ALA A 520 -23.11 -22.33 16.39
C ALA A 520 -23.12 -23.65 15.61
N ARG A 521 -24.30 -24.12 15.29
CA ARG A 521 -24.51 -25.27 14.40
C ARG A 521 -25.30 -24.85 13.20
N ALA A 522 -24.81 -25.20 12.01
CA ALA A 522 -25.52 -24.98 10.78
C ALA A 522 -25.88 -26.32 10.12
N THR A 523 -27.05 -26.31 9.49
CA THR A 523 -27.50 -27.36 8.58
C THR A 523 -27.71 -26.76 7.21
N ILE A 524 -27.20 -27.39 6.18
CA ILE A 524 -27.35 -26.92 4.79
C ILE A 524 -27.69 -28.09 3.88
N LYS A 525 -28.64 -27.89 2.96
CA LYS A 525 -28.99 -28.83 1.90
C LYS A 525 -28.58 -28.24 0.55
N VAL A 526 -27.71 -28.93 -0.15
CA VAL A 526 -27.15 -28.50 -1.44
C VAL A 526 -27.49 -29.52 -2.51
N ARG A 527 -27.86 -29.03 -3.68
CA ARG A 527 -27.95 -29.82 -4.92
C ARG A 527 -26.73 -29.49 -5.76
N THR A 528 -25.94 -30.49 -6.11
CA THR A 528 -24.73 -30.35 -6.92
C THR A 528 -24.93 -31.04 -8.27
N VAL A 529 -24.45 -30.43 -9.33
CA VAL A 529 -24.36 -31.02 -10.66
C VAL A 529 -23.14 -31.92 -10.71
N VAL A 530 -23.28 -33.16 -11.13
CA VAL A 530 -22.20 -34.15 -11.21
C VAL A 530 -22.27 -34.83 -12.59
N ASP A 531 -21.12 -34.93 -13.26
CA ASP A 531 -20.99 -35.76 -14.45
C ASP A 531 -21.05 -37.23 -14.08
N ASP A 532 -21.99 -37.95 -14.67
CA ASP A 532 -22.05 -39.41 -14.55
C ASP A 532 -20.97 -40.04 -15.45
N PRO A 533 -19.94 -40.65 -14.88
CA PRO A 533 -18.82 -41.18 -15.66
C PRO A 533 -19.22 -42.34 -16.61
N GLU A 534 -20.35 -42.99 -16.37
CA GLU A 534 -20.82 -44.11 -17.20
C GLU A 534 -21.71 -43.66 -18.39
N THR A 535 -22.47 -42.59 -18.20
CA THR A 535 -23.46 -42.15 -19.21
C THR A 535 -23.09 -40.84 -19.89
N SER A 536 -22.09 -40.11 -19.40
CA SER A 536 -21.76 -38.72 -19.83
C SER A 536 -22.96 -37.78 -19.80
N GLN A 537 -23.92 -38.05 -18.90
CA GLN A 537 -25.07 -37.18 -18.66
C GLN A 537 -24.93 -36.45 -17.34
N LEU A 538 -25.35 -35.18 -17.33
CA LEU A 538 -25.40 -34.40 -16.08
C LEU A 538 -26.47 -35.00 -15.16
N SER A 539 -26.08 -35.33 -13.93
CA SER A 539 -26.97 -35.80 -12.89
C SER A 539 -26.94 -34.87 -11.68
N PHE A 540 -27.99 -34.88 -10.87
CA PHE A 540 -28.08 -34.05 -9.66
C PHE A 540 -27.97 -34.93 -8.43
N VAL A 541 -27.07 -34.52 -7.50
CA VAL A 541 -26.93 -35.15 -6.20
C VAL A 541 -27.30 -34.14 -5.11
N GLU A 542 -28.19 -34.55 -4.19
CA GLU A 542 -28.59 -33.74 -3.07
C GLU A 542 -27.84 -34.20 -1.80
N ASN A 543 -27.12 -33.29 -1.18
CA ASN A 543 -26.36 -33.49 0.05
C ASN A 543 -26.94 -32.64 1.19
N LEU A 544 -27.21 -33.28 2.35
CA LEU A 544 -27.55 -32.58 3.58
C LEU A 544 -26.36 -32.71 4.55
N GLN A 545 -25.80 -31.57 4.93
CA GLN A 545 -24.66 -31.55 5.84
C GLN A 545 -24.91 -30.69 7.08
N VAL A 546 -24.23 -31.07 8.14
CA VAL A 546 -24.26 -30.37 9.41
C VAL A 546 -22.82 -30.07 9.85
N SER A 547 -22.59 -28.88 10.33
CA SER A 547 -21.28 -28.50 10.91
C SER A 547 -21.45 -27.58 12.10
N ASP A 548 -20.52 -27.71 13.05
CA ASP A 548 -20.38 -26.80 14.18
C ASP A 548 -19.31 -25.73 13.83
N GLY A 549 -19.47 -24.53 14.37
CA GLY A 549 -18.53 -23.40 14.15
C GLY A 549 -18.52 -22.42 15.33
N ASN A 550 -17.59 -21.50 15.32
CA ASN A 550 -17.44 -20.44 16.32
C ASN A 550 -18.57 -19.41 16.29
N GLY A 551 -19.30 -19.35 15.17
CA GLY A 551 -20.45 -18.48 14.93
C GLY A 551 -21.29 -18.99 13.77
N PRO A 552 -22.48 -18.39 13.51
CA PRO A 552 -23.40 -18.87 12.49
C PRO A 552 -22.80 -18.88 11.07
N VAL A 553 -21.97 -17.89 10.74
CA VAL A 553 -21.32 -17.79 9.41
C VAL A 553 -20.24 -18.84 9.24
N ASP A 554 -19.38 -19.06 10.25
CA ASP A 554 -18.35 -20.10 10.25
C ASP A 554 -18.97 -21.51 10.15
N ALA A 555 -20.05 -21.75 10.89
CA ALA A 555 -20.77 -23.02 10.81
C ALA A 555 -21.39 -23.26 9.42
N LEU A 556 -21.95 -22.20 8.79
CA LEU A 556 -22.50 -22.27 7.44
C LEU A 556 -21.42 -22.48 6.39
N ALA A 557 -20.30 -21.76 6.47
CA ALA A 557 -19.17 -21.94 5.56
C ALA A 557 -18.62 -23.37 5.60
N LYS A 558 -18.41 -23.93 6.80
CA LYS A 558 -17.97 -25.32 6.98
C LYS A 558 -18.99 -26.34 6.49
N ALA A 559 -20.29 -26.10 6.72
CA ALA A 559 -21.35 -27.00 6.26
C ALA A 559 -21.46 -26.99 4.73
N LEU A 560 -21.34 -25.80 4.09
CA LEU A 560 -21.36 -25.63 2.64
C LEU A 560 -20.14 -26.31 2.00
N LEU A 561 -18.95 -26.03 2.48
CA LEU A 561 -17.72 -26.68 1.99
C LEU A 561 -17.83 -28.20 2.10
N LYS A 562 -18.26 -28.72 3.26
CA LYS A 562 -18.46 -30.16 3.49
C LYS A 562 -19.49 -30.79 2.56
N ALA A 563 -20.50 -30.03 2.10
CA ALA A 563 -21.48 -30.50 1.13
C ALA A 563 -20.92 -30.56 -0.30
N LEU A 564 -19.98 -29.68 -0.65
CA LEU A 564 -19.40 -29.56 -1.98
C LEU A 564 -18.17 -30.45 -2.19
N LEU A 565 -17.35 -30.66 -1.15
CA LEU A 565 -16.08 -31.43 -1.23
C LEU A 565 -16.21 -32.82 -1.88
N PRO A 566 -17.28 -33.62 -1.66
CA PRO A 566 -17.38 -34.94 -2.30
C PRO A 566 -17.44 -34.90 -3.83
N ALA A 567 -17.99 -33.82 -4.40
CA ALA A 567 -18.05 -33.61 -5.84
C ALA A 567 -16.86 -32.79 -6.36
N HIS A 568 -16.31 -31.91 -5.51
CA HIS A 568 -15.29 -30.94 -5.89
C HIS A 568 -14.15 -30.90 -4.85
N PRO A 569 -13.25 -31.90 -4.82
CA PRO A 569 -12.21 -32.02 -3.78
C PRO A 569 -11.22 -30.85 -3.73
N PHE A 570 -10.97 -30.15 -4.85
CA PHE A 570 -10.05 -29.02 -4.91
C PHE A 570 -10.49 -27.83 -4.04
N LEU A 571 -11.78 -27.74 -3.68
CA LEU A 571 -12.27 -26.68 -2.78
C LEU A 571 -11.65 -26.74 -1.38
N ASP A 572 -10.93 -27.82 -1.04
CA ASP A 572 -10.16 -27.92 0.21
C ASP A 572 -8.97 -26.94 0.25
N SER A 573 -8.47 -26.49 -0.94
CA SER A 573 -7.44 -25.46 -1.04
C SER A 573 -7.98 -24.03 -0.92
N VAL A 574 -9.30 -23.83 -0.98
CA VAL A 574 -9.94 -22.50 -0.95
C VAL A 574 -10.14 -22.04 0.49
N GLU A 575 -9.42 -20.99 0.84
CA GLU A 575 -9.44 -20.37 2.16
C GLU A 575 -10.21 -19.03 2.12
N LEU A 576 -10.94 -18.76 3.21
CA LEU A 576 -11.54 -17.44 3.44
C LEU A 576 -10.53 -16.61 4.23
N ILE A 577 -9.98 -15.56 3.61
CA ILE A 577 -8.89 -14.75 4.17
C ILE A 577 -9.35 -13.44 4.81
N ASP A 578 -10.49 -12.88 4.36
CA ASP A 578 -11.04 -11.66 4.98
C ASP A 578 -12.57 -11.68 4.95
N TYR A 579 -13.19 -11.09 5.98
CA TYR A 579 -14.62 -11.00 6.15
C TYR A 579 -15.02 -9.63 6.69
N LYS A 580 -15.63 -8.81 5.83
CA LYS A 580 -16.01 -7.43 6.13
C LYS A 580 -17.53 -7.26 6.16
N VAL A 581 -18.04 -6.69 7.24
CA VAL A 581 -19.46 -6.39 7.43
C VAL A 581 -19.66 -4.90 7.63
N ARG A 582 -20.57 -4.30 6.86
CA ARG A 582 -20.93 -2.89 6.99
C ARG A 582 -22.41 -2.69 7.06
N ILE A 583 -22.89 -2.00 8.08
CA ILE A 583 -24.26 -1.51 8.19
C ILE A 583 -24.41 -0.29 7.27
N LEU A 584 -25.37 -0.34 6.34
CA LEU A 584 -25.58 0.69 5.32
C LEU A 584 -26.49 1.83 5.79
N ASP A 585 -27.48 1.49 6.62
CA ASP A 585 -28.41 2.46 7.23
C ASP A 585 -28.43 2.32 8.76
N PRO A 586 -27.49 2.98 9.47
CA PRO A 586 -27.42 2.89 10.92
C PRO A 586 -28.67 3.39 11.66
N ASN A 587 -29.50 4.24 11.00
CA ASN A 587 -30.69 4.79 11.61
C ASN A 587 -31.82 3.77 11.74
N SER A 588 -31.82 2.71 10.94
CA SER A 588 -32.78 1.61 10.98
C SER A 588 -32.46 0.58 12.08
N ALA A 589 -31.40 0.79 12.87
CA ALA A 589 -30.99 -0.06 13.99
C ALA A 589 -30.91 -1.56 13.61
N THR A 590 -31.76 -2.42 14.22
CA THR A 590 -31.74 -3.87 13.95
C THR A 590 -32.37 -4.28 12.61
N GLU A 591 -33.07 -3.40 11.93
CA GLU A 591 -33.64 -3.60 10.59
C GLU A 591 -32.71 -3.08 9.48
N ALA A 592 -31.54 -2.57 9.87
CA ALA A 592 -30.59 -1.98 8.94
C ALA A 592 -30.07 -2.99 7.91
N VAL A 593 -30.03 -2.56 6.66
CA VAL A 593 -29.44 -3.34 5.58
C VAL A 593 -27.93 -3.48 5.81
N THR A 594 -27.43 -4.68 5.63
CA THR A 594 -26.04 -5.04 5.89
C THR A 594 -25.38 -5.50 4.58
N ARG A 595 -24.23 -4.94 4.27
CA ARG A 595 -23.36 -5.40 3.21
C ARG A 595 -22.26 -6.29 3.80
N VAL A 596 -22.08 -7.45 3.18
CA VAL A 596 -21.02 -8.41 3.50
C VAL A 596 -20.12 -8.53 2.28
N MET A 597 -18.80 -8.43 2.50
CA MET A 597 -17.76 -8.73 1.51
C MET A 597 -16.89 -9.84 2.09
N ILE A 598 -16.61 -10.83 1.27
CA ILE A 598 -15.77 -11.99 1.64
C ILE A 598 -14.64 -12.08 0.61
N GLU A 599 -13.42 -12.17 1.10
CA GLU A 599 -12.23 -12.38 0.29
C GLU A 599 -11.74 -13.82 0.46
N PHE A 600 -11.49 -14.48 -0.66
CA PHE A 600 -11.05 -15.87 -0.75
C PHE A 600 -9.66 -15.94 -1.36
N ARG A 601 -8.94 -17.00 -1.03
CA ARG A 601 -7.67 -17.36 -1.65
C ARG A 601 -7.64 -18.86 -1.92
N ASP A 602 -7.16 -19.23 -3.08
CA ASP A 602 -6.75 -20.59 -3.37
C ASP A 602 -5.27 -20.75 -2.95
N SER A 603 -5.00 -21.58 -1.96
CA SER A 603 -3.67 -21.77 -1.39
C SER A 603 -2.70 -22.51 -2.33
N GLU A 604 -3.19 -23.19 -3.39
CA GLU A 604 -2.36 -23.85 -4.38
C GLU A 604 -1.89 -22.90 -5.49
N THR A 605 -2.75 -21.98 -5.92
CA THR A 605 -2.47 -21.05 -7.03
C THR A 605 -2.16 -19.63 -6.56
N ASP A 606 -2.36 -19.32 -5.27
CA ASP A 606 -2.29 -17.99 -4.65
C ASP A 606 -3.26 -16.96 -5.27
N LYS A 607 -4.25 -17.43 -6.04
CA LYS A 607 -5.26 -16.57 -6.65
C LYS A 607 -6.25 -16.10 -5.61
N GLN A 608 -6.53 -14.80 -5.59
CA GLN A 608 -7.48 -14.16 -4.68
C GLN A 608 -8.67 -13.60 -5.42
N TRP A 609 -9.85 -13.65 -4.80
CA TRP A 609 -11.08 -13.05 -5.32
C TRP A 609 -12.02 -12.61 -4.21
N THR A 610 -12.85 -11.63 -4.49
CA THR A 610 -13.79 -11.07 -3.52
C THR A 610 -15.22 -11.15 -4.04
N THR A 611 -16.15 -11.49 -3.13
CA THR A 611 -17.58 -11.48 -3.39
C THR A 611 -18.31 -10.50 -2.47
N VAL A 612 -19.47 -10.01 -2.90
CA VAL A 612 -20.30 -9.07 -2.15
C VAL A 612 -21.76 -9.46 -2.18
N SER A 613 -22.41 -9.39 -1.03
CA SER A 613 -23.87 -9.52 -0.92
C SER A 613 -24.46 -8.50 0.05
N VAL A 614 -25.72 -8.18 -0.16
CA VAL A 614 -26.47 -7.19 0.64
C VAL A 614 -27.82 -7.78 1.02
N ASP A 615 -28.12 -7.78 2.32
CA ASP A 615 -29.40 -8.25 2.86
C ASP A 615 -29.70 -7.53 4.21
N SER A 616 -30.96 -7.48 4.62
CA SER A 616 -31.35 -7.04 5.96
C SER A 616 -30.93 -8.05 7.03
N ASN A 617 -30.70 -9.31 6.66
CA ASN A 617 -30.18 -10.37 7.53
C ASN A 617 -28.70 -10.63 7.24
N VAL A 618 -27.84 -10.31 8.19
CA VAL A 618 -26.40 -10.49 8.05
C VAL A 618 -26.00 -11.94 7.76
N VAL A 619 -26.73 -12.92 8.27
CA VAL A 619 -26.45 -14.35 8.04
C VAL A 619 -26.79 -14.71 6.60
N SER A 620 -27.91 -14.22 6.06
CA SER A 620 -28.30 -14.42 4.67
C SER A 620 -27.32 -13.72 3.73
N ALA A 621 -26.93 -12.45 4.00
CA ALA A 621 -25.93 -11.76 3.23
C ALA A 621 -24.59 -12.51 3.21
N SER A 622 -24.17 -13.05 4.36
CA SER A 622 -22.94 -13.83 4.47
C SER A 622 -23.02 -15.14 3.67
N LEU A 623 -24.13 -15.87 3.79
CA LEU A 623 -24.28 -17.11 3.03
C LEU A 623 -24.31 -16.86 1.53
N ASN A 624 -24.99 -15.83 1.07
CA ASN A 624 -25.02 -15.50 -0.36
C ASN A 624 -23.61 -15.14 -0.89
N ALA A 625 -22.83 -14.36 -0.12
CA ALA A 625 -21.44 -14.07 -0.48
C ALA A 625 -20.56 -15.33 -0.48
N LEU A 626 -20.79 -16.29 0.45
CA LEU A 626 -20.10 -17.58 0.46
C LEU A 626 -20.47 -18.44 -0.77
N ILE A 627 -21.76 -18.48 -1.13
CA ILE A 627 -22.24 -19.20 -2.33
C ILE A 627 -21.53 -18.65 -3.56
N ASP A 628 -21.56 -17.33 -3.75
CA ASP A 628 -20.88 -16.67 -4.87
C ASP A 628 -19.37 -17.00 -4.88
N GLY A 629 -18.71 -17.02 -3.72
CA GLY A 629 -17.27 -17.30 -3.62
C GLY A 629 -16.90 -18.71 -4.06
N PHE A 630 -17.66 -19.71 -3.64
CA PHE A 630 -17.44 -21.11 -4.06
C PHE A 630 -17.91 -21.37 -5.48
N GLU A 631 -18.98 -20.74 -5.93
CA GLU A 631 -19.42 -20.83 -7.34
C GLU A 631 -18.33 -20.27 -8.29
N TYR A 632 -17.75 -19.11 -7.93
CA TYR A 632 -16.65 -18.54 -8.71
C TYR A 632 -15.43 -19.47 -8.77
N ALA A 633 -15.03 -20.05 -7.63
CA ALA A 633 -13.92 -21.01 -7.59
C ALA A 633 -14.16 -22.22 -8.50
N LEU A 634 -15.40 -22.76 -8.50
CA LEU A 634 -15.77 -23.89 -9.34
C LEU A 634 -15.72 -23.56 -10.84
N ILE A 635 -16.12 -22.35 -11.22
CA ILE A 635 -16.09 -21.90 -12.62
C ILE A 635 -14.65 -21.72 -13.08
N GLU A 636 -13.82 -21.09 -12.28
CA GLU A 636 -12.41 -20.86 -12.59
C GLU A 636 -11.64 -22.18 -12.75
N GLN A 637 -11.82 -23.13 -11.83
CA GLN A 637 -11.14 -24.41 -11.89
C GLN A 637 -11.56 -25.25 -13.10
N ALA A 638 -12.83 -25.22 -13.46
CA ALA A 638 -13.31 -26.16 -14.45
C ALA A 638 -12.96 -25.75 -15.88
N GLN A 639 -12.52 -24.47 -16.16
CA GLN A 639 -12.65 -23.92 -17.53
C GLN A 639 -13.98 -24.40 -18.11
N LEU A 640 -14.99 -24.56 -17.23
CA LEU A 640 -16.27 -25.13 -17.57
C LEU A 640 -16.82 -24.28 -18.68
N CYS A 641 -16.55 -24.75 -19.90
CA CYS A 641 -17.12 -24.31 -21.10
C CYS A 641 -18.62 -24.16 -20.86
N MET A 642 -19.03 -22.94 -20.86
CA MET A 642 -20.36 -22.43 -20.71
C MET A 642 -21.33 -22.90 -21.81
N LEU A 643 -21.20 -24.05 -22.29
CA LEU A 643 -22.01 -24.55 -23.42
C LEU A 643 -22.84 -25.74 -23.00
N CYS A 644 -23.80 -25.47 -22.10
CA CYS A 644 -25.01 -26.28 -22.05
C CYS A 644 -26.06 -25.75 -23.07
N ASP A 645 -25.64 -25.23 -24.23
CA ASP A 645 -26.61 -24.78 -25.26
C ASP A 645 -27.38 -25.94 -25.89
N ASP A 646 -26.87 -27.18 -25.85
CA ASP A 646 -27.51 -28.33 -26.52
C ASP A 646 -28.42 -29.16 -25.59
N ALA A 647 -28.28 -29.09 -24.27
CA ALA A 647 -29.08 -29.95 -23.39
C ALA A 647 -30.48 -29.41 -23.05
N PHE A 648 -30.73 -28.11 -23.20
CA PHE A 648 -32.02 -27.50 -22.88
C PHE A 648 -32.97 -27.33 -24.07
N GLU A 649 -32.51 -27.48 -25.31
CA GLU A 649 -33.39 -27.44 -26.47
C GLU A 649 -34.26 -28.70 -26.59
N ASP A 650 -33.84 -29.83 -26.04
CA ASP A 650 -34.59 -31.09 -26.12
C ASP A 650 -35.70 -31.22 -25.06
N GLU A 651 -35.60 -30.58 -23.89
CA GLU A 651 -36.68 -30.61 -22.89
C GLU A 651 -37.82 -29.63 -23.17
N GLN A 652 -37.65 -28.64 -24.02
CA GLN A 652 -38.73 -27.74 -24.43
C GLN A 652 -39.44 -28.21 -25.72
N ARG A 653 -38.98 -29.31 -26.33
CA ARG A 653 -39.61 -29.94 -27.52
C ARG A 653 -40.38 -31.21 -27.18
N GLN A 654 -40.43 -31.63 -25.93
CA GLN A 654 -41.35 -32.67 -25.42
C GLN A 654 -42.43 -32.00 -24.55
#